data_6bf09a4b93193b84d8f50dc82bf985a2
#
_entry.id   6bf09a4b93193b84d8f50dc82bf985a2
#
_cell.length_a   1.000
_cell.length_b   1.000
_cell.length_c   1.000
_cell.angle_alpha   90.00
_cell.angle_beta   90.00
_cell.angle_gamma   90.00
#
_symmetry.space_group_name_H-M   'P 1'
#
loop_
_entity.id
_entity.type
_entity.pdbx_description
1 polymer ?
#
loop_
_entity_poly.entity_id
_entity_poly.type
_entity_poly.pdbx_seq_one_letter_code
_entity_poly.pdbx_strand_id
1 'polypeptide(L)'
;MTKKRENRIEMPVLALRDVVVYPHMVIPLFVGREKSIRCLEAAMEKDKQIFLVAQKDAAVDEPEVDDIFTVGTIATILQLLKLPDGTVKVLVEGNQRGKIDNFVSTEDFFIAEVLSTADTELAESEQEVLIRSAISQFEGYVKLNKKIPPEVLTSLSGIEDAARLADTMAAHMPLKLSEKQKVLEMLGITERLEYLMALMESEIDLLQVERKIRTRVKKQMEKSQREYYLNEQMKAIQKELGELDDAPDEFEALKKKITDAKMPEEAQKKATAELAKLKMMSPMSAEATVVRSYIEWLTNVPWVKRSVVKKDLGAADKILDSDHYGLDKVKERIIEYLAVQQRVKKLKGPILCLVGPPGVGKTSLGQSIAKATGRKYVRMALGGVRDEAEIRGHRRTYIGSMPGKMVQKMAKVGVKNPLFLLDEIDKMSSDMRGDPSSALLEVLDPEQNGTFSDHYLEVDYDLSDVMFVATSNSMDIPGPLLDRMEVIRLSGYTEDEKLNIATQHLMEKQISRNGLKKGELLIEESAIIGIIRYYTREAGVRNLEREISKICRKAVKNILLDKNITQVTVNQDNLKEYLGVQRFDYGKADKSNQIGQVTGLAWTQVGGELLTIETTSVVGKGKTTFTGSLGEVMQESIQTAMTVVRSRADKLRINSDFHEKRDIHVHVPEGATPKDGPSAGIAMCTALISSLTGNPVRCDVAMTGEITLRGEVLPIGGLKEKLLAAHRGGIKTVIIPKENERDLEEIPDNVKQDLNIHPVQWIDEVLALALEEHPEKFQPIEVNEVKK
;
A
#
# COMPACT_ATOMS: atom_id res chain seq x y z
N MET A 1 49.72 33.87 -5.11
CA MET A 1 48.51 33.10 -4.72
C MET A 1 48.27 33.37 -3.24
N THR A 2 47.50 34.35 -2.94
CA THR A 2 47.09 34.75 -1.58
C THR A 2 45.84 33.92 -1.21
N LYS A 3 45.97 33.00 -0.25
CA LYS A 3 44.81 32.32 0.37
C LYS A 3 43.94 33.40 0.99
N LYS A 4 42.73 33.64 0.41
CA LYS A 4 41.62 34.32 1.08
C LYS A 4 41.35 33.53 2.36
N ARG A 5 41.50 34.16 3.54
CA ARG A 5 40.99 33.59 4.80
C ARG A 5 39.47 33.49 4.66
N GLU A 6 38.95 32.29 4.60
CA GLU A 6 37.51 32.04 4.73
C GLU A 6 37.09 32.55 6.10
N ASN A 7 36.24 33.57 6.14
CA ASN A 7 35.67 34.13 7.37
C ASN A 7 34.66 33.13 7.93
N ARG A 8 35.07 32.27 8.84
CA ARG A 8 34.19 31.43 9.65
C ARG A 8 33.68 32.28 10.80
N ILE A 9 32.37 32.32 10.95
CA ILE A 9 31.67 33.07 12.00
C ILE A 9 30.80 32.05 12.76
N GLU A 10 31.00 31.98 14.07
CA GLU A 10 30.13 31.19 14.95
C GLU A 10 28.90 32.01 15.30
N MET A 11 27.71 31.50 14.96
CA MET A 11 26.45 32.18 15.20
C MET A 11 25.29 31.23 15.51
N PRO A 12 24.25 31.73 16.20
CA PRO A 12 23.02 30.98 16.43
C PRO A 12 22.26 30.73 15.12
N VAL A 13 21.69 29.53 14.98
CA VAL A 13 20.96 29.05 13.79
C VAL A 13 19.48 28.89 14.10
N LEU A 14 18.63 29.59 13.35
CA LEU A 14 17.18 29.51 13.45
C LEU A 14 16.61 28.68 12.29
N ALA A 15 16.04 27.52 12.59
CA ALA A 15 15.38 26.68 11.62
C ALA A 15 13.96 27.20 11.33
N LEU A 16 13.70 27.55 10.07
CA LEU A 16 12.42 28.05 9.58
C LEU A 16 11.60 26.91 8.95
N ARG A 17 10.32 26.82 9.27
CA ARG A 17 9.45 25.71 8.87
C ARG A 17 9.15 25.68 7.35
N ASP A 18 8.73 26.81 6.81
CA ASP A 18 8.14 26.93 5.47
C ASP A 18 8.59 28.17 4.69
N VAL A 19 9.63 28.87 5.19
CA VAL A 19 10.12 30.10 4.62
C VAL A 19 11.60 30.01 4.31
N VAL A 20 11.98 30.45 3.12
CA VAL A 20 13.37 30.72 2.73
C VAL A 20 13.57 32.23 2.72
N VAL A 21 14.55 32.72 3.44
CA VAL A 21 14.91 34.14 3.51
C VAL A 21 16.09 34.37 2.59
N TYR A 22 15.96 35.36 1.68
CA TYR A 22 17.02 35.75 0.76
C TYR A 22 17.78 36.98 1.31
N PRO A 23 18.98 37.22 0.84
CA PRO A 23 19.69 38.51 1.08
C PRO A 23 18.82 39.70 0.68
N HIS A 24 18.94 40.79 1.44
CA HIS A 24 18.20 42.06 1.27
C HIS A 24 16.67 41.94 1.47
N MET A 25 16.18 40.80 1.96
CA MET A 25 14.79 40.63 2.28
C MET A 25 14.50 41.00 3.73
N VAL A 26 13.50 41.85 3.94
CA VAL A 26 13.00 42.19 5.28
C VAL A 26 11.69 41.46 5.50
N ILE A 27 11.63 40.55 6.48
CA ILE A 27 10.48 39.71 6.70
C ILE A 27 10.12 39.59 8.19
N PRO A 28 8.86 39.69 8.58
CA PRO A 28 8.40 39.31 9.91
C PRO A 28 8.25 37.80 10.03
N LEU A 29 8.88 37.21 11.02
CA LEU A 29 8.77 35.80 11.38
C LEU A 29 8.01 35.64 12.70
N PHE A 30 7.21 34.59 12.82
CA PHE A 30 6.52 34.22 14.05
C PHE A 30 7.15 32.94 14.59
N VAL A 31 7.73 33.02 15.79
CA VAL A 31 8.51 31.95 16.39
C VAL A 31 7.85 31.53 17.69
N GLY A 32 7.44 30.26 17.76
CA GLY A 32 6.76 29.71 18.92
C GLY A 32 7.50 28.56 19.61
N ARG A 33 8.54 27.97 18.96
CA ARG A 33 9.31 26.86 19.55
C ARG A 33 10.26 27.37 20.60
N GLU A 34 10.36 26.66 21.72
CA GLU A 34 11.20 27.06 22.86
C GLU A 34 12.69 27.18 22.47
N LYS A 35 13.25 26.19 21.74
CA LYS A 35 14.61 26.21 21.23
C LYS A 35 14.86 27.42 20.31
N SER A 36 13.90 27.75 19.48
CA SER A 36 13.99 28.89 18.56
C SER A 36 13.88 30.24 19.28
N ILE A 37 13.10 30.33 20.34
CA ILE A 37 12.99 31.54 21.17
C ILE A 37 14.31 31.78 21.89
N ARG A 38 14.91 30.74 22.51
CA ARG A 38 16.25 30.82 23.14
C ARG A 38 17.33 31.22 22.14
N CYS A 39 17.27 30.70 20.92
CA CYS A 39 18.18 31.09 19.85
C CYS A 39 18.08 32.60 19.54
N LEU A 40 16.87 33.16 19.46
CA LEU A 40 16.66 34.59 19.23
C LEU A 40 17.14 35.44 20.41
N GLU A 41 16.91 35.02 21.64
CA GLU A 41 17.37 35.72 22.84
C GLU A 41 18.91 35.78 22.90
N ALA A 42 19.56 34.64 22.62
CA ALA A 42 21.02 34.57 22.53
C ALA A 42 21.61 35.45 21.42
N ALA A 43 20.94 35.54 20.26
CA ALA A 43 21.34 36.41 19.17
C ALA A 43 21.20 37.91 19.56
N MET A 44 20.15 38.26 20.33
CA MET A 44 19.91 39.64 20.78
C MET A 44 20.94 40.14 21.82
N GLU A 45 21.48 39.23 22.63
CA GLU A 45 22.51 39.54 23.64
C GLU A 45 23.92 39.77 23.01
N LYS A 46 24.14 39.23 21.80
CA LYS A 46 25.42 39.45 21.04
C LYS A 46 25.22 40.55 19.98
N ASP A 47 25.60 40.24 18.75
CA ASP A 47 25.67 41.19 17.64
C ASP A 47 24.35 41.33 16.85
N LYS A 48 23.24 40.79 17.34
CA LYS A 48 21.94 40.70 16.67
C LYS A 48 21.99 39.98 15.34
N GLN A 49 23.04 39.21 15.10
CA GLN A 49 23.21 38.40 13.91
C GLN A 49 22.70 36.97 14.18
N ILE A 50 22.01 36.41 13.20
CA ILE A 50 21.43 35.10 13.25
C ILE A 50 21.52 34.43 11.88
N PHE A 51 21.72 33.14 11.84
CA PHE A 51 21.68 32.37 10.62
C PHE A 51 20.29 31.75 10.41
N LEU A 52 19.63 32.11 9.34
CA LEU A 52 18.30 31.62 8.97
C LEU A 52 18.44 30.52 7.94
N VAL A 53 17.87 29.37 8.26
CA VAL A 53 17.89 28.18 7.36
C VAL A 53 16.55 27.52 7.33
N ALA A 54 16.12 27.02 6.17
CA ALA A 54 14.84 26.32 6.03
C ALA A 54 14.95 24.85 6.46
N GLN A 55 13.85 24.28 6.94
CA GLN A 55 13.71 22.85 7.16
C GLN A 55 13.45 22.14 5.82
N LYS A 56 13.88 20.87 5.71
CA LYS A 56 13.63 20.04 4.53
C LYS A 56 12.16 19.59 4.44
N ASP A 57 11.55 19.33 5.62
CA ASP A 57 10.14 18.96 5.73
C ASP A 57 9.44 19.85 6.78
N ALA A 58 8.40 20.55 6.36
CA ALA A 58 7.60 21.43 7.22
C ALA A 58 6.78 20.69 8.27
N ALA A 59 6.58 19.37 8.13
CA ALA A 59 5.81 18.56 9.06
C ALA A 59 6.56 18.24 10.37
N VAL A 60 7.88 18.35 10.38
CA VAL A 60 8.71 18.06 11.56
C VAL A 60 8.61 19.21 12.56
N ASP A 61 8.08 18.93 13.76
CA ASP A 61 7.92 19.95 14.80
C ASP A 61 9.23 20.29 15.50
N GLU A 62 10.07 19.31 15.81
CA GLU A 62 11.39 19.50 16.39
C GLU A 62 12.47 18.98 15.43
N PRO A 63 13.02 19.84 14.56
CA PRO A 63 14.02 19.42 13.59
C PRO A 63 15.35 19.08 14.25
N GLU A 64 15.95 18.00 13.79
CA GLU A 64 17.35 17.65 14.06
C GLU A 64 18.27 18.24 13.00
N VAL A 65 19.59 18.04 13.13
CA VAL A 65 20.59 18.58 12.21
C VAL A 65 20.36 18.09 10.77
N ASP A 66 19.90 16.86 10.60
CA ASP A 66 19.64 16.25 9.29
C ASP A 66 18.34 16.75 8.63
N ASP A 67 17.45 17.37 9.39
CA ASP A 67 16.17 17.89 8.90
C ASP A 67 16.26 19.31 8.33
N ILE A 68 17.41 19.98 8.45
CA ILE A 68 17.63 21.33 7.96
C ILE A 68 18.56 21.34 6.75
N PHE A 69 18.43 22.37 5.93
CA PHE A 69 19.36 22.60 4.82
C PHE A 69 20.71 23.11 5.34
N THR A 70 21.75 22.97 4.54
CA THR A 70 23.10 23.44 4.91
C THR A 70 23.37 24.85 4.46
N VAL A 71 22.62 25.38 3.48
CA VAL A 71 22.74 26.74 2.96
C VAL A 71 21.58 27.58 3.47
N GLY A 72 21.89 28.75 3.96
CA GLY A 72 20.91 29.68 4.51
C GLY A 72 21.38 31.13 4.34
N THR A 73 20.77 32.04 5.10
CA THR A 73 21.07 33.50 5.04
C THR A 73 21.50 34.02 6.41
N ILE A 74 22.64 34.70 6.46
CA ILE A 74 23.05 35.47 7.61
C ILE A 74 22.16 36.72 7.65
N ALA A 75 21.44 36.90 8.74
CA ALA A 75 20.48 38.00 8.89
C ALA A 75 20.71 38.78 10.16
N THR A 76 20.27 40.05 10.17
CA THR A 76 20.24 40.92 11.34
C THR A 76 18.84 41.04 11.89
N ILE A 77 18.68 40.94 13.20
CA ILE A 77 17.42 41.15 13.90
C ILE A 77 17.20 42.68 14.05
N LEU A 78 16.17 43.19 13.35
CA LEU A 78 15.79 44.60 13.41
C LEU A 78 14.90 44.90 14.61
N GLN A 79 13.90 44.06 14.88
CA GLN A 79 12.94 44.24 15.96
C GLN A 79 12.47 42.89 16.49
N LEU A 80 12.31 42.80 17.81
CA LEU A 80 11.75 41.61 18.47
C LEU A 80 10.61 42.06 19.38
N LEU A 81 9.44 41.41 19.25
CA LEU A 81 8.23 41.68 20.04
C LEU A 81 7.69 40.38 20.59
N LYS A 82 7.61 40.25 21.92
CA LYS A 82 6.95 39.11 22.59
C LYS A 82 5.44 39.33 22.61
N LEU A 83 4.66 38.35 22.13
CA LEU A 83 3.22 38.42 22.10
C LEU A 83 2.63 37.75 23.37
N PRO A 84 1.37 38.09 23.73
CA PRO A 84 0.74 37.57 24.96
C PRO A 84 0.52 36.05 24.97
N ASP A 85 0.52 35.43 23.80
CA ASP A 85 0.34 33.97 23.60
C ASP A 85 1.64 33.17 23.77
N GLY A 86 2.75 33.85 24.10
CA GLY A 86 4.08 33.24 24.25
C GLY A 86 4.87 33.15 22.96
N THR A 87 4.29 33.50 21.81
CA THR A 87 5.04 33.56 20.54
C THR A 87 5.87 34.83 20.43
N VAL A 88 6.94 34.77 19.68
CA VAL A 88 7.83 35.92 19.43
C VAL A 88 7.70 36.35 17.97
N LYS A 89 7.28 37.55 17.73
CA LYS A 89 7.34 38.18 16.41
C LYS A 89 8.69 38.87 16.26
N VAL A 90 9.48 38.44 15.29
CA VAL A 90 10.77 39.01 14.99
C VAL A 90 10.80 39.54 13.58
N LEU A 91 11.31 40.78 13.39
CA LEU A 91 11.59 41.36 12.07
C LEU A 91 13.08 41.16 11.79
N VAL A 92 13.39 40.47 10.70
CA VAL A 92 14.77 40.17 10.29
C VAL A 92 15.05 40.71 8.91
N GLU A 93 16.27 41.09 8.68
CA GLU A 93 16.82 41.52 7.39
C GLU A 93 17.94 40.56 6.99
N GLY A 94 17.79 39.89 5.85
CA GLY A 94 18.83 39.04 5.28
C GLY A 94 19.99 39.89 4.75
N ASN A 95 21.23 39.56 5.12
CA ASN A 95 22.41 40.29 4.69
C ASN A 95 23.14 39.58 3.55
N GLN A 96 23.55 38.34 3.77
CA GLN A 96 24.32 37.55 2.81
C GLN A 96 24.11 36.08 2.96
N ARG A 97 24.44 35.33 1.92
CA ARG A 97 24.38 33.87 1.93
C ARG A 97 25.46 33.28 2.83
N GLY A 98 25.16 32.18 3.45
CA GLY A 98 26.10 31.42 4.23
C GLY A 98 25.86 29.90 4.08
N LYS A 99 26.92 29.17 4.36
CA LYS A 99 26.86 27.70 4.41
C LYS A 99 27.35 27.22 5.77
N ILE A 100 26.60 26.29 6.37
CA ILE A 100 27.02 25.65 7.61
C ILE A 100 28.21 24.73 7.30
N ASP A 101 29.33 24.94 8.01
CA ASP A 101 30.49 24.07 7.95
C ASP A 101 30.42 22.97 9.03
N ASN A 102 30.13 23.36 10.26
CA ASN A 102 29.99 22.43 11.37
C ASN A 102 29.04 22.99 12.43
N PHE A 103 28.32 22.10 13.14
CA PHE A 103 27.52 22.45 14.31
C PHE A 103 28.41 22.42 15.57
N VAL A 104 28.41 23.49 16.33
CA VAL A 104 29.18 23.61 17.58
C VAL A 104 28.37 23.11 18.78
N SER A 105 27.06 23.40 18.80
CA SER A 105 26.15 22.98 19.84
C SER A 105 24.73 22.71 19.27
N THR A 106 24.06 21.71 19.82
CA THR A 106 22.67 21.30 19.40
C THR A 106 21.75 21.11 20.61
N GLU A 107 22.25 21.22 21.85
CA GLU A 107 21.50 20.88 23.07
C GLU A 107 20.40 21.92 23.39
N ASP A 108 20.78 23.17 23.69
CA ASP A 108 19.81 24.21 24.05
C ASP A 108 19.20 24.88 22.83
N PHE A 109 19.99 25.16 21.82
CA PHE A 109 19.63 25.66 20.47
C PHE A 109 20.82 25.42 19.52
N PHE A 110 20.58 25.53 18.24
CA PHE A 110 21.60 25.28 17.24
C PHE A 110 22.61 26.45 17.19
N ILE A 111 23.89 26.14 17.35
CA ILE A 111 25.03 27.04 17.09
C ILE A 111 25.90 26.37 16.02
N ALA A 112 26.25 27.11 14.98
CA ALA A 112 27.06 26.57 13.90
C ALA A 112 28.18 27.57 13.48
N GLU A 113 29.27 26.98 12.98
CA GLU A 113 30.25 27.72 12.20
C GLU A 113 29.73 27.92 10.79
N VAL A 114 29.50 29.14 10.40
CA VAL A 114 28.96 29.54 9.09
C VAL A 114 30.04 30.18 8.24
N LEU A 115 30.18 29.66 7.02
CA LEU A 115 31.06 30.26 5.99
C LEU A 115 30.23 31.25 5.17
N SER A 116 30.61 32.52 5.18
CA SER A 116 30.00 33.51 4.30
C SER A 116 30.39 33.22 2.85
N THR A 117 29.38 33.15 1.97
CA THR A 117 29.55 32.90 0.55
C THR A 117 29.16 34.14 -0.25
N ALA A 118 30.07 34.60 -1.12
CA ALA A 118 29.78 35.71 -2.04
C ALA A 118 29.25 35.18 -3.38
N ASP A 119 28.36 35.94 -3.99
CA ASP A 119 27.92 35.70 -5.35
C ASP A 119 29.06 35.86 -6.36
N THR A 120 28.96 35.17 -7.50
CA THR A 120 29.98 35.25 -8.56
C THR A 120 29.80 36.55 -9.33
N GLU A 121 30.85 37.34 -9.49
CA GLU A 121 30.82 38.61 -10.23
C GLU A 121 30.50 38.36 -11.72
N LEU A 122 29.59 39.16 -12.29
CA LEU A 122 29.21 39.18 -13.70
C LEU A 122 29.83 40.40 -14.40
N ALA A 123 30.08 40.27 -15.71
CA ALA A 123 30.49 41.43 -16.52
C ALA A 123 29.28 42.38 -16.70
N GLU A 124 29.52 43.70 -16.58
CA GLU A 124 28.45 44.73 -16.62
C GLU A 124 27.56 44.64 -17.86
N SER A 125 28.11 44.29 -19.02
CA SER A 125 27.36 44.17 -20.27
C SER A 125 26.38 42.95 -20.30
N GLU A 126 26.74 41.86 -19.63
CA GLU A 126 25.88 40.68 -19.54
C GLU A 126 24.80 40.88 -18.47
N GLN A 127 25.14 41.58 -17.39
CA GLN A 127 24.22 41.92 -16.32
C GLN A 127 23.02 42.73 -16.82
N GLU A 128 23.25 43.77 -17.60
CA GLU A 128 22.15 44.63 -18.09
C GLU A 128 21.15 43.87 -19.01
N VAL A 129 21.63 42.96 -19.85
CA VAL A 129 20.80 42.17 -20.74
C VAL A 129 19.96 41.18 -19.95
N LEU A 130 20.55 40.50 -18.97
CA LEU A 130 19.84 39.51 -18.12
C LEU A 130 18.76 40.19 -17.27
N ILE A 131 19.09 41.34 -16.65
CA ILE A 131 18.14 42.16 -15.87
C ILE A 131 16.92 42.55 -16.72
N ARG A 132 17.12 43.07 -17.92
CA ARG A 132 16.02 43.45 -18.82
C ARG A 132 15.16 42.28 -19.23
N SER A 133 15.78 41.13 -19.55
CA SER A 133 15.07 39.93 -19.94
C SER A 133 14.22 39.38 -18.79
N ALA A 134 14.82 39.30 -17.58
CA ALA A 134 14.13 38.78 -16.39
C ALA A 134 12.94 39.68 -15.98
N ILE A 135 13.12 41.02 -15.99
CA ILE A 135 12.03 41.97 -15.68
C ILE A 135 10.90 41.85 -16.71
N SER A 136 11.22 41.79 -18.02
CA SER A 136 10.21 41.65 -19.07
C SER A 136 9.38 40.35 -18.92
N GLN A 137 10.04 39.24 -18.58
CA GLN A 137 9.36 37.98 -18.38
C GLN A 137 8.52 37.99 -17.10
N PHE A 138 9.03 38.59 -16.02
CA PHE A 138 8.29 38.77 -14.77
C PHE A 138 7.06 39.66 -14.94
N GLU A 139 7.11 40.71 -15.76
CA GLU A 139 5.93 41.51 -16.15
C GLU A 139 4.87 40.66 -16.82
N GLY A 140 5.28 39.78 -17.75
CA GLY A 140 4.40 38.79 -18.39
C GLY A 140 3.71 37.87 -17.39
N TYR A 141 4.49 37.40 -16.43
CA TYR A 141 4.01 36.51 -15.37
C TYR A 141 3.01 37.21 -14.42
N VAL A 142 3.32 38.41 -13.93
CA VAL A 142 2.42 39.19 -13.05
C VAL A 142 1.11 39.55 -13.75
N LYS A 143 1.12 39.87 -15.04
CA LYS A 143 -0.11 40.15 -15.81
C LYS A 143 -1.07 38.94 -15.87
N LEU A 144 -0.53 37.75 -15.79
CA LEU A 144 -1.33 36.49 -15.80
C LEU A 144 -1.67 36.01 -14.40
N ASN A 145 -0.79 36.20 -13.42
CA ASN A 145 -0.94 35.74 -12.04
C ASN A 145 -1.50 36.83 -11.12
N LYS A 146 -2.79 36.80 -10.89
CA LYS A 146 -3.50 37.78 -10.03
C LYS A 146 -3.12 37.72 -8.54
N LYS A 147 -2.32 36.77 -8.12
CA LYS A 147 -1.89 36.64 -6.70
C LYS A 147 -0.72 37.57 -6.35
N ILE A 148 -0.01 38.10 -7.35
CA ILE A 148 1.12 38.99 -7.15
C ILE A 148 0.63 40.42 -7.33
N PRO A 149 0.80 41.31 -6.33
CA PRO A 149 0.44 42.72 -6.46
C PRO A 149 1.25 43.42 -7.56
N PRO A 150 0.63 44.26 -8.39
CA PRO A 150 1.35 44.98 -9.47
C PRO A 150 2.46 45.92 -8.96
N GLU A 151 2.39 46.34 -7.70
CA GLU A 151 3.37 47.22 -7.03
C GLU A 151 4.74 46.58 -6.96
N VAL A 152 4.83 45.25 -6.95
CA VAL A 152 6.10 44.49 -6.99
C VAL A 152 6.90 44.82 -8.25
N LEU A 153 6.27 45.08 -9.39
CA LEU A 153 6.96 45.48 -10.62
C LEU A 153 7.69 46.79 -10.47
N THR A 154 7.08 47.74 -9.77
CA THR A 154 7.71 49.06 -9.53
C THR A 154 8.94 48.92 -8.62
N SER A 155 8.89 48.04 -7.64
CA SER A 155 10.03 47.75 -6.76
C SER A 155 11.17 47.06 -7.49
N LEU A 156 10.87 46.14 -8.44
CA LEU A 156 11.88 45.44 -9.23
C LEU A 156 12.55 46.30 -10.29
N SER A 157 11.80 47.22 -10.91
CA SER A 157 12.36 48.13 -11.97
C SER A 157 13.41 49.12 -11.48
N GLY A 158 13.54 49.31 -10.17
CA GLY A 158 14.54 50.13 -9.55
C GLY A 158 15.80 49.40 -9.08
N ILE A 159 15.92 48.10 -9.32
CA ILE A 159 17.04 47.27 -8.87
C ILE A 159 18.06 47.12 -10.00
N GLU A 160 19.24 47.68 -9.82
CA GLU A 160 20.38 47.64 -10.77
C GLU A 160 21.28 46.40 -10.55
N ASP A 161 21.24 45.81 -9.38
CA ASP A 161 22.02 44.61 -9.03
C ASP A 161 21.26 43.33 -9.40
N ALA A 162 21.87 42.54 -10.27
CA ALA A 162 21.29 41.29 -10.78
C ALA A 162 21.07 40.21 -9.69
N ALA A 163 21.97 40.17 -8.68
CA ALA A 163 21.81 39.20 -7.58
C ALA A 163 20.62 39.57 -6.70
N ARG A 164 20.51 40.86 -6.35
CA ARG A 164 19.37 41.39 -5.58
C ARG A 164 18.05 41.26 -6.36
N LEU A 165 18.09 41.48 -7.67
CA LEU A 165 16.92 41.30 -8.54
C LEU A 165 16.42 39.85 -8.48
N ALA A 166 17.31 38.87 -8.69
CA ALA A 166 16.97 37.46 -8.65
C ALA A 166 16.36 37.05 -7.31
N ASP A 167 16.95 37.50 -6.20
CA ASP A 167 16.47 37.18 -4.86
C ASP A 167 15.10 37.79 -4.57
N THR A 168 14.88 39.05 -5.01
CA THR A 168 13.60 39.73 -4.86
C THR A 168 12.49 39.03 -5.71
N MET A 169 12.81 38.63 -6.94
CA MET A 169 11.89 37.88 -7.78
C MET A 169 11.50 36.53 -7.12
N ALA A 170 12.48 35.77 -6.66
CA ALA A 170 12.25 34.50 -5.99
C ALA A 170 11.40 34.63 -4.72
N ALA A 171 11.59 35.72 -3.96
CA ALA A 171 10.77 35.99 -2.77
C ALA A 171 9.27 36.19 -3.09
N HIS A 172 8.96 36.85 -4.21
CA HIS A 172 7.58 37.16 -4.61
C HIS A 172 6.91 36.08 -5.45
N MET A 173 7.64 35.09 -5.96
CA MET A 173 7.08 33.97 -6.68
C MET A 173 6.50 32.91 -5.72
N PRO A 174 5.33 32.35 -6.00
CA PRO A 174 4.70 31.29 -5.20
C PRO A 174 5.34 29.92 -5.52
N LEU A 175 6.65 29.82 -5.35
CA LEU A 175 7.44 28.61 -5.56
C LEU A 175 7.32 27.65 -4.38
N LYS A 176 7.54 26.37 -4.61
CA LYS A 176 7.69 25.38 -3.55
C LYS A 176 8.95 25.63 -2.73
N LEU A 177 8.94 25.19 -1.47
CA LEU A 177 10.08 25.41 -0.56
C LEU A 177 11.40 24.87 -1.15
N SER A 178 11.39 23.69 -1.74
CA SER A 178 12.55 23.08 -2.40
C SER A 178 13.09 23.89 -3.59
N GLU A 179 12.22 24.55 -4.34
CA GLU A 179 12.62 25.41 -5.46
C GLU A 179 13.20 26.73 -4.95
N LYS A 180 12.58 27.32 -3.91
CA LYS A 180 13.12 28.50 -3.24
C LYS A 180 14.50 28.24 -2.64
N GLN A 181 14.66 27.10 -1.99
CA GLN A 181 15.95 26.70 -1.41
C GLN A 181 17.01 26.49 -2.50
N LYS A 182 16.65 25.87 -3.62
CA LYS A 182 17.56 25.69 -4.75
C LYS A 182 18.04 27.01 -5.32
N VAL A 183 17.18 28.02 -5.41
CA VAL A 183 17.57 29.38 -5.83
C VAL A 183 18.55 29.99 -4.82
N LEU A 184 18.37 29.82 -3.51
CA LEU A 184 19.27 30.28 -2.48
C LEU A 184 20.67 29.64 -2.57
N GLU A 185 20.70 28.33 -2.93
CA GLU A 185 21.94 27.54 -3.05
C GLU A 185 22.79 27.89 -4.29
N MET A 186 22.17 28.49 -5.32
CA MET A 186 22.86 28.88 -6.54
C MET A 186 23.70 30.16 -6.32
N LEU A 187 25.02 30.02 -6.37
CA LEU A 187 25.95 31.12 -6.25
C LEU A 187 26.21 31.87 -7.56
N GLY A 188 26.00 31.18 -8.70
CA GLY A 188 26.09 31.78 -10.03
C GLY A 188 24.85 32.64 -10.32
N ILE A 189 25.07 33.96 -10.51
CA ILE A 189 23.98 34.92 -10.76
C ILE A 189 23.27 34.62 -12.08
N THR A 190 24.01 34.28 -13.12
CA THR A 190 23.46 33.88 -14.45
C THR A 190 22.58 32.65 -14.33
N GLU A 191 23.11 31.58 -13.71
CA GLU A 191 22.38 30.31 -13.53
C GLU A 191 21.10 30.52 -12.71
N ARG A 192 21.15 31.41 -11.71
CA ARG A 192 20.03 31.74 -10.84
C ARG A 192 18.92 32.47 -11.60
N LEU A 193 19.27 33.47 -12.41
CA LEU A 193 18.32 34.20 -13.24
C LEU A 193 17.73 33.30 -14.33
N GLU A 194 18.53 32.51 -15.03
CA GLU A 194 18.06 31.53 -16.03
C GLU A 194 17.11 30.51 -15.43
N TYR A 195 17.42 29.99 -14.24
CA TYR A 195 16.55 29.06 -13.54
C TYR A 195 15.20 29.69 -13.17
N LEU A 196 15.21 30.95 -12.66
CA LEU A 196 13.99 31.70 -12.36
C LEU A 196 13.17 31.97 -13.63
N MET A 197 13.83 32.35 -14.73
CA MET A 197 13.18 32.56 -16.02
C MET A 197 12.53 31.28 -16.54
N ALA A 198 13.17 30.13 -16.43
CA ALA A 198 12.59 28.84 -16.84
C ALA A 198 11.37 28.46 -15.98
N LEU A 199 11.43 28.70 -14.65
CA LEU A 199 10.28 28.50 -13.76
C LEU A 199 9.11 29.42 -14.14
N MET A 200 9.37 30.70 -14.42
CA MET A 200 8.34 31.64 -14.87
C MET A 200 7.71 31.24 -16.18
N GLU A 201 8.48 30.76 -17.16
CA GLU A 201 7.97 30.30 -18.46
C GLU A 201 7.01 29.12 -18.28
N SER A 202 7.40 28.13 -17.46
CA SER A 202 6.54 26.99 -17.11
C SER A 202 5.23 27.42 -16.46
N GLU A 203 5.28 28.37 -15.53
CA GLU A 203 4.09 28.89 -14.84
C GLU A 203 3.21 29.73 -15.79
N ILE A 204 3.79 30.53 -16.67
CA ILE A 204 3.08 31.28 -17.71
C ILE A 204 2.29 30.35 -18.61
N ASP A 205 2.90 29.26 -19.06
CA ASP A 205 2.23 28.27 -19.90
C ASP A 205 1.05 27.63 -19.20
N LEU A 206 1.22 27.25 -17.93
CA LEU A 206 0.13 26.70 -17.10
C LEU A 206 -1.04 27.70 -16.96
N LEU A 207 -0.75 28.95 -16.64
CA LEU A 207 -1.76 30.00 -16.48
C LEU A 207 -2.49 30.30 -17.79
N GLN A 208 -1.78 30.25 -18.93
CA GLN A 208 -2.42 30.41 -20.25
C GLN A 208 -3.36 29.25 -20.59
N VAL A 209 -2.97 28.01 -20.27
CA VAL A 209 -3.84 26.84 -20.46
C VAL A 209 -5.06 26.93 -19.55
N GLU A 210 -4.90 27.31 -18.29
CA GLU A 210 -6.02 27.53 -17.37
C GLU A 210 -6.99 28.60 -17.89
N ARG A 211 -6.46 29.72 -18.40
CA ARG A 211 -7.27 30.79 -19.02
C ARG A 211 -8.02 30.32 -20.26
N LYS A 212 -7.37 29.52 -21.11
CA LYS A 212 -8.04 28.90 -22.29
C LYS A 212 -9.17 27.97 -21.87
N ILE A 213 -8.96 27.15 -20.85
CA ILE A 213 -9.98 26.23 -20.29
C ILE A 213 -11.15 27.05 -19.72
N ARG A 214 -10.89 28.05 -18.88
CA ARG A 214 -11.93 28.94 -18.33
C ARG A 214 -12.75 29.63 -19.42
N THR A 215 -12.09 30.13 -20.46
CA THR A 215 -12.76 30.80 -21.56
C THR A 215 -13.63 29.82 -22.36
N ARG A 216 -13.14 28.56 -22.53
CA ARG A 216 -13.89 27.50 -23.20
C ARG A 216 -15.12 27.10 -22.41
N VAL A 217 -14.97 26.91 -21.07
CA VAL A 217 -16.08 26.62 -20.16
C VAL A 217 -17.11 27.75 -20.16
N LYS A 218 -16.67 29.03 -20.12
CA LYS A 218 -17.56 30.20 -20.20
C LYS A 218 -18.35 30.25 -21.50
N LYS A 219 -17.66 30.02 -22.65
CA LYS A 219 -18.35 29.95 -23.96
C LYS A 219 -19.35 28.79 -24.04
N GLN A 220 -19.00 27.64 -23.42
CA GLN A 220 -19.90 26.49 -23.36
C GLN A 220 -21.14 26.81 -22.52
N MET A 221 -20.96 27.49 -21.37
CA MET A 221 -22.09 27.93 -20.52
C MET A 221 -22.98 28.97 -21.23
N GLU A 222 -22.37 29.95 -21.92
CA GLU A 222 -23.11 30.96 -22.71
C GLU A 222 -23.87 30.30 -23.87
N LYS A 223 -23.29 29.28 -24.50
CA LYS A 223 -23.98 28.50 -25.55
C LYS A 223 -25.15 27.71 -24.96
N SER A 224 -24.96 27.06 -23.82
CA SER A 224 -25.99 26.29 -23.12
C SER A 224 -27.12 27.22 -22.62
N GLN A 225 -26.81 28.43 -22.12
CA GLN A 225 -27.83 29.43 -21.77
C GLN A 225 -28.61 29.92 -22.99
N ARG A 226 -27.96 30.11 -24.12
CA ARG A 226 -28.60 30.51 -25.35
C ARG A 226 -29.49 29.41 -25.94
N GLU A 227 -29.02 28.16 -25.90
CA GLU A 227 -29.82 26.98 -26.26
C GLU A 227 -31.01 26.81 -25.32
N TYR A 228 -30.85 27.08 -24.04
CA TYR A 228 -31.94 27.11 -23.05
C TYR A 228 -33.01 28.17 -23.40
N TYR A 229 -32.55 29.40 -23.68
CA TYR A 229 -33.49 30.50 -24.04
C TYR A 229 -34.26 30.22 -25.34
N LEU A 230 -33.59 29.67 -26.34
CA LEU A 230 -34.20 29.24 -27.58
C LEU A 230 -35.18 28.07 -27.38
N ASN A 231 -34.84 27.09 -26.54
CA ASN A 231 -35.73 25.99 -26.17
C ASN A 231 -36.96 26.46 -25.39
N GLU A 232 -36.81 27.43 -24.50
CA GLU A 232 -37.95 28.05 -23.79
C GLU A 232 -38.86 28.83 -24.73
N GLN A 233 -38.29 29.59 -25.66
CA GLN A 233 -39.07 30.24 -26.72
C GLN A 233 -39.80 29.21 -27.60
N MET A 234 -39.12 28.12 -28.00
CA MET A 234 -39.71 27.04 -28.77
C MET A 234 -40.86 26.36 -27.99
N LYS A 235 -40.71 26.11 -26.70
CA LYS A 235 -41.76 25.57 -25.83
C LYS A 235 -42.94 26.53 -25.67
N ALA A 236 -42.67 27.82 -25.53
CA ALA A 236 -43.75 28.84 -25.46
C ALA A 236 -44.55 28.86 -26.75
N ILE A 237 -43.88 28.81 -27.90
CA ILE A 237 -44.49 28.72 -29.23
C ILE A 237 -45.25 27.41 -29.42
N GLN A 238 -44.67 26.24 -28.98
CA GLN A 238 -45.36 24.96 -29.04
C GLN A 238 -46.59 24.90 -28.10
N LYS A 239 -46.54 25.58 -26.96
CA LYS A 239 -47.68 25.71 -26.06
C LYS A 239 -48.81 26.57 -26.65
N GLU A 240 -48.46 27.61 -27.38
CA GLU A 240 -49.43 28.40 -28.12
C GLU A 240 -50.01 27.69 -29.36
N LEU A 241 -49.24 26.76 -29.94
CA LEU A 241 -49.66 25.93 -31.11
C LEU A 241 -50.43 24.67 -30.69
N GLY A 242 -50.62 24.38 -29.43
CA GLY A 242 -51.39 23.25 -28.94
C GLY A 242 -50.77 21.87 -29.06
N GLU A 243 -49.45 21.77 -29.29
CA GLU A 243 -48.72 20.49 -29.49
C GLU A 243 -48.00 19.93 -28.27
N LEU A 244 -48.38 20.32 -27.03
CA LEU A 244 -47.76 19.83 -25.79
C LEU A 244 -48.75 19.00 -24.97
N ASP A 245 -48.94 17.76 -25.45
CA ASP A 245 -49.58 16.70 -24.63
C ASP A 245 -48.57 15.66 -24.07
N ASP A 246 -47.26 15.84 -24.22
CA ASP A 246 -46.24 14.88 -23.79
C ASP A 246 -45.68 15.08 -22.37
N ALA A 247 -45.95 16.21 -21.71
CA ALA A 247 -45.46 16.45 -20.34
C ALA A 247 -46.29 15.74 -19.22
N PRO A 248 -47.53 15.36 -19.38
CA PRO A 248 -48.29 14.60 -18.41
C PRO A 248 -47.74 13.17 -18.22
N ASP A 249 -47.15 12.60 -19.23
CA ASP A 249 -46.76 11.20 -19.23
C ASP A 249 -45.51 10.89 -18.34
N GLU A 250 -44.56 11.79 -18.24
CA GLU A 250 -43.36 11.60 -17.40
C GLU A 250 -43.70 11.56 -15.89
N PHE A 251 -44.56 12.48 -15.41
CA PHE A 251 -44.97 12.52 -14.01
C PHE A 251 -45.85 11.31 -13.64
N GLU A 252 -46.72 10.90 -14.54
CA GLU A 252 -47.53 9.68 -14.37
C GLU A 252 -46.63 8.43 -14.36
N ALA A 253 -45.63 8.38 -15.25
CA ALA A 253 -44.62 7.30 -15.27
C ALA A 253 -43.81 7.23 -13.96
N LEU A 254 -43.33 8.36 -13.42
CA LEU A 254 -42.64 8.42 -12.15
C LEU A 254 -43.56 8.03 -10.99
N LYS A 255 -44.78 8.48 -10.97
CA LYS A 255 -45.79 8.13 -9.96
C LYS A 255 -46.08 6.64 -9.98
N LYS A 256 -46.18 6.05 -11.17
CA LYS A 256 -46.34 4.60 -11.35
C LYS A 256 -45.13 3.84 -10.84
N LYS A 257 -43.90 4.27 -11.16
CA LYS A 257 -42.68 3.68 -10.64
C LYS A 257 -42.60 3.72 -9.10
N ILE A 258 -43.01 4.83 -8.46
CA ILE A 258 -43.08 4.96 -7.01
C ILE A 258 -44.03 3.94 -6.42
N THR A 259 -45.22 3.74 -7.05
CA THR A 259 -46.22 2.78 -6.60
C THR A 259 -45.74 1.33 -6.81
N ASP A 260 -45.17 1.03 -7.96
CA ASP A 260 -44.69 -0.30 -8.32
C ASP A 260 -43.47 -0.75 -7.48
N ALA A 261 -42.65 0.22 -6.99
CA ALA A 261 -41.48 -0.06 -6.16
C ALA A 261 -41.86 -0.62 -4.77
N LYS A 262 -43.11 -0.47 -4.32
CA LYS A 262 -43.62 -0.98 -3.02
C LYS A 262 -42.71 -0.60 -1.85
N MET A 263 -42.32 0.64 -1.78
CA MET A 263 -41.46 1.18 -0.72
C MET A 263 -42.14 1.13 0.65
N PRO A 264 -41.34 1.12 1.75
CA PRO A 264 -41.86 1.40 3.08
C PRO A 264 -42.58 2.78 3.13
N GLU A 265 -43.51 2.93 4.08
CA GLU A 265 -44.38 4.12 4.17
C GLU A 265 -43.57 5.43 4.22
N GLU A 266 -42.50 5.46 4.96
CA GLU A 266 -41.59 6.61 5.07
C GLU A 266 -40.96 6.98 3.73
N ALA A 267 -40.33 6.03 3.03
CA ALA A 267 -39.73 6.24 1.72
C ALA A 267 -40.77 6.66 0.67
N GLN A 268 -41.98 6.07 0.72
CA GLN A 268 -43.08 6.42 -0.18
C GLN A 268 -43.58 7.84 0.05
N LYS A 269 -43.75 8.24 1.31
CA LYS A 269 -44.13 9.62 1.66
C LYS A 269 -43.10 10.62 1.15
N LYS A 270 -41.82 10.32 1.34
CA LYS A 270 -40.71 11.17 0.90
C LYS A 270 -40.64 11.26 -0.62
N ALA A 271 -40.72 10.13 -1.33
CA ALA A 271 -40.74 10.09 -2.80
C ALA A 271 -41.95 10.89 -3.38
N THR A 272 -43.11 10.75 -2.77
CA THR A 272 -44.34 11.49 -3.20
C THR A 272 -44.21 12.99 -2.94
N ALA A 273 -43.64 13.39 -1.80
CA ALA A 273 -43.37 14.79 -1.50
C ALA A 273 -42.39 15.44 -2.48
N GLU A 274 -41.32 14.73 -2.80
CA GLU A 274 -40.34 15.20 -3.79
C GLU A 274 -40.89 15.21 -5.22
N LEU A 275 -41.79 14.27 -5.58
CA LEU A 275 -42.51 14.31 -6.85
C LEU A 275 -43.45 15.54 -6.92
N ALA A 276 -44.10 15.89 -5.83
CA ALA A 276 -44.94 17.10 -5.74
C ALA A 276 -44.12 18.39 -5.91
N LYS A 277 -42.90 18.43 -5.31
CA LYS A 277 -41.96 19.54 -5.53
C LYS A 277 -41.51 19.62 -6.98
N LEU A 278 -41.15 18.48 -7.59
CA LEU A 278 -40.71 18.39 -8.98
C LEU A 278 -41.76 18.97 -9.95
N LYS A 279 -43.07 18.76 -9.67
CA LYS A 279 -44.15 19.32 -10.48
C LYS A 279 -44.19 20.85 -10.46
N MET A 280 -43.72 21.48 -9.37
CA MET A 280 -43.71 22.94 -9.20
C MET A 280 -42.40 23.58 -9.73
N MET A 281 -41.40 22.78 -10.03
CA MET A 281 -40.08 23.24 -10.49
C MET A 281 -40.04 23.37 -12.02
N SER A 282 -39.23 24.32 -12.50
CA SER A 282 -38.92 24.36 -13.94
C SER A 282 -38.22 23.09 -14.38
N PRO A 283 -38.69 22.39 -15.42
CA PRO A 283 -38.08 21.09 -15.85
C PRO A 283 -36.60 21.13 -16.17
N MET A 284 -36.08 22.30 -16.51
CA MET A 284 -34.69 22.54 -16.88
C MET A 284 -33.84 23.10 -15.72
N SER A 285 -34.38 23.23 -14.53
CA SER A 285 -33.56 23.69 -13.40
C SER A 285 -32.58 22.59 -12.92
N ALA A 286 -31.43 23.00 -12.43
CA ALA A 286 -30.46 22.09 -11.82
C ALA A 286 -31.07 21.33 -10.63
N GLU A 287 -31.94 21.97 -9.87
CA GLU A 287 -32.66 21.36 -8.76
C GLU A 287 -33.63 20.28 -9.22
N ALA A 288 -34.38 20.50 -10.32
CA ALA A 288 -35.28 19.50 -10.88
C ALA A 288 -34.50 18.22 -11.30
N THR A 289 -33.30 18.38 -11.85
CA THR A 289 -32.42 17.24 -12.19
C THR A 289 -32.00 16.47 -10.94
N VAL A 290 -31.65 17.16 -9.85
CA VAL A 290 -31.28 16.52 -8.57
C VAL A 290 -32.47 15.76 -7.98
N VAL A 291 -33.65 16.37 -7.95
CA VAL A 291 -34.87 15.75 -7.41
C VAL A 291 -35.29 14.55 -8.28
N ARG A 292 -35.22 14.67 -9.62
CA ARG A 292 -35.50 13.56 -10.52
C ARG A 292 -34.54 12.37 -10.29
N SER A 293 -33.24 12.62 -10.23
CA SER A 293 -32.23 11.60 -9.92
C SER A 293 -32.49 10.94 -8.56
N TYR A 294 -32.90 11.71 -7.56
CA TYR A 294 -33.26 11.18 -6.25
C TYR A 294 -34.44 10.22 -6.30
N ILE A 295 -35.53 10.60 -6.99
CA ILE A 295 -36.72 9.76 -7.16
C ILE A 295 -36.34 8.48 -7.94
N GLU A 296 -35.49 8.61 -8.98
CA GLU A 296 -35.01 7.47 -9.74
C GLU A 296 -34.19 6.49 -8.87
N TRP A 297 -33.31 7.00 -8.00
CA TRP A 297 -32.59 6.13 -7.06
C TRP A 297 -33.53 5.43 -6.11
N LEU A 298 -34.49 6.14 -5.49
CA LEU A 298 -35.47 5.53 -4.59
C LEU A 298 -36.31 4.45 -5.29
N THR A 299 -36.67 4.64 -6.54
CA THR A 299 -37.49 3.68 -7.29
C THR A 299 -36.70 2.49 -7.81
N ASN A 300 -35.40 2.64 -8.04
CA ASN A 300 -34.53 1.58 -8.55
C ASN A 300 -34.00 0.65 -7.46
N VAL A 301 -34.00 1.10 -6.19
CA VAL A 301 -33.58 0.24 -5.07
C VAL A 301 -34.63 -0.85 -4.84
N PRO A 302 -34.22 -2.14 -4.68
CA PRO A 302 -35.15 -3.25 -4.51
C PRO A 302 -35.67 -3.32 -3.08
N TRP A 303 -36.83 -2.74 -2.78
CA TRP A 303 -37.45 -2.74 -1.45
C TRP A 303 -38.04 -4.09 -1.06
N VAL A 304 -38.69 -4.78 -1.98
CA VAL A 304 -39.46 -6.03 -1.71
C VAL A 304 -39.02 -7.20 -2.56
N LYS A 305 -38.48 -6.94 -3.77
CA LYS A 305 -38.18 -8.00 -4.74
C LYS A 305 -37.06 -8.91 -4.22
N ARG A 306 -37.33 -10.20 -4.13
CA ARG A 306 -36.39 -11.23 -3.64
C ARG A 306 -36.12 -12.29 -4.70
N SER A 307 -34.90 -12.85 -4.69
CA SER A 307 -34.59 -14.11 -5.38
C SER A 307 -35.07 -15.30 -4.56
N VAL A 308 -35.42 -16.40 -5.25
CA VAL A 308 -35.82 -17.66 -4.59
C VAL A 308 -34.56 -18.32 -4.00
N VAL A 309 -34.54 -18.47 -2.69
CA VAL A 309 -33.42 -19.12 -1.98
C VAL A 309 -33.59 -20.62 -2.03
N LYS A 310 -32.59 -21.33 -2.55
CA LYS A 310 -32.50 -22.77 -2.52
C LYS A 310 -32.09 -23.24 -1.13
N LYS A 311 -32.77 -24.29 -0.63
CA LYS A 311 -32.54 -24.82 0.73
C LYS A 311 -31.92 -26.21 0.73
N ASP A 312 -31.55 -26.74 -0.43
CA ASP A 312 -31.00 -28.10 -0.56
C ASP A 312 -29.48 -28.05 -0.28
N LEU A 313 -29.06 -28.50 0.90
CA LEU A 313 -27.66 -28.57 1.31
C LEU A 313 -26.85 -29.58 0.49
N GLY A 314 -27.49 -30.72 0.08
CA GLY A 314 -26.83 -31.72 -0.76
C GLY A 314 -26.53 -31.18 -2.17
N ALA A 315 -27.43 -30.34 -2.72
CA ALA A 315 -27.16 -29.64 -3.97
C ALA A 315 -26.11 -28.55 -3.81
N ALA A 316 -26.06 -27.87 -2.66
CA ALA A 316 -25.05 -26.87 -2.35
C ALA A 316 -23.64 -27.47 -2.27
N ASP A 317 -23.51 -28.60 -1.60
CA ASP A 317 -22.28 -29.38 -1.48
C ASP A 317 -21.76 -29.80 -2.87
N LYS A 318 -22.60 -30.41 -3.70
CA LYS A 318 -22.22 -30.75 -5.07
C LYS A 318 -21.78 -29.58 -5.93
N ILE A 319 -22.37 -28.41 -5.74
CA ILE A 319 -21.96 -27.19 -6.45
C ILE A 319 -20.58 -26.74 -5.98
N LEU A 320 -20.31 -26.75 -4.68
CA LEU A 320 -19.02 -26.41 -4.13
C LEU A 320 -17.93 -27.38 -4.61
N ASP A 321 -18.23 -28.67 -4.66
CA ASP A 321 -17.32 -29.70 -5.15
C ASP A 321 -17.04 -29.57 -6.65
N SER A 322 -18.06 -29.29 -7.45
CA SER A 322 -17.89 -29.11 -8.90
C SER A 322 -17.12 -27.83 -9.27
N ASP A 323 -17.24 -26.79 -8.46
CA ASP A 323 -16.64 -25.49 -8.74
C ASP A 323 -15.23 -25.35 -8.11
N HIS A 324 -14.88 -26.16 -7.09
CA HIS A 324 -13.62 -26.07 -6.33
C HIS A 324 -13.04 -27.44 -6.01
N TYR A 325 -11.82 -27.69 -6.44
CA TYR A 325 -11.07 -28.90 -6.08
C TYR A 325 -10.46 -28.76 -4.68
N GLY A 326 -10.52 -29.82 -3.87
CA GLY A 326 -10.02 -29.82 -2.49
C GLY A 326 -10.81 -28.86 -1.58
N LEU A 327 -10.13 -28.28 -0.60
CA LEU A 327 -10.71 -27.35 0.37
C LEU A 327 -11.84 -27.97 1.23
N ASP A 328 -11.77 -29.27 1.53
CA ASP A 328 -12.87 -30.03 2.16
C ASP A 328 -13.31 -29.43 3.49
N LYS A 329 -12.35 -29.09 4.39
CA LYS A 329 -12.65 -28.41 5.66
C LYS A 329 -13.35 -27.05 5.47
N VAL A 330 -12.97 -26.31 4.41
CA VAL A 330 -13.57 -24.99 4.10
C VAL A 330 -15.00 -25.16 3.60
N LYS A 331 -15.24 -26.15 2.71
CA LYS A 331 -16.56 -26.48 2.20
C LYS A 331 -17.48 -26.95 3.32
N GLU A 332 -17.00 -27.84 4.20
CA GLU A 332 -17.73 -28.32 5.36
C GLU A 332 -18.19 -27.15 6.24
N ARG A 333 -17.29 -26.21 6.59
CA ARG A 333 -17.64 -25.00 7.35
C ARG A 333 -18.66 -24.12 6.66
N ILE A 334 -18.56 -23.97 5.33
CA ILE A 334 -19.57 -23.25 4.55
C ILE A 334 -20.93 -23.95 4.62
N ILE A 335 -20.96 -25.26 4.49
CA ILE A 335 -22.20 -26.03 4.58
C ILE A 335 -22.82 -25.99 5.98
N GLU A 336 -22.00 -26.07 7.04
CA GLU A 336 -22.45 -25.88 8.43
C GLU A 336 -23.12 -24.50 8.60
N TYR A 337 -22.45 -23.45 8.11
CA TYR A 337 -22.98 -22.09 8.15
C TYR A 337 -24.31 -21.97 7.41
N LEU A 338 -24.42 -22.53 6.22
CA LEU A 338 -25.66 -22.55 5.43
C LEU A 338 -26.77 -23.34 6.13
N ALA A 339 -26.42 -24.44 6.81
CA ALA A 339 -27.37 -25.24 7.57
C ALA A 339 -27.98 -24.46 8.75
N VAL A 340 -27.16 -23.75 9.48
CA VAL A 340 -27.61 -22.85 10.58
C VAL A 340 -28.55 -21.76 10.03
N GLN A 341 -28.16 -21.12 8.92
CA GLN A 341 -28.97 -20.07 8.30
C GLN A 341 -30.33 -20.53 7.82
N GLN A 342 -30.47 -21.79 7.41
CA GLN A 342 -31.78 -22.36 7.01
C GLN A 342 -32.76 -22.52 8.18
N ARG A 343 -32.25 -22.77 9.39
CA ARG A 343 -33.08 -22.95 10.60
C ARG A 343 -33.46 -21.64 11.26
N VAL A 344 -32.62 -20.62 11.13
CA VAL A 344 -32.85 -19.30 11.71
C VAL A 344 -33.65 -18.44 10.75
N LYS A 345 -34.78 -17.88 11.21
CA LYS A 345 -35.69 -17.07 10.36
C LYS A 345 -35.07 -15.71 9.94
N LYS A 346 -34.09 -15.21 10.66
CA LYS A 346 -33.34 -13.98 10.33
C LYS A 346 -31.86 -14.30 10.33
N LEU A 347 -31.11 -13.70 9.40
CA LEU A 347 -29.66 -13.78 9.32
C LEU A 347 -29.02 -13.04 10.50
N LYS A 348 -28.93 -13.70 11.67
CA LYS A 348 -28.34 -13.12 12.89
C LYS A 348 -26.98 -13.71 13.26
N GLY A 349 -26.44 -14.61 12.43
CA GLY A 349 -25.12 -15.22 12.68
C GLY A 349 -23.95 -14.32 12.28
N PRO A 350 -22.73 -14.68 12.71
CA PRO A 350 -21.51 -13.99 12.28
C PRO A 350 -21.36 -14.03 10.76
N ILE A 351 -20.61 -13.12 10.20
CA ILE A 351 -20.40 -13.01 8.76
C ILE A 351 -19.24 -13.91 8.36
N LEU A 352 -19.40 -14.68 7.31
CA LEU A 352 -18.32 -15.50 6.77
C LEU A 352 -17.18 -14.60 6.25
N CYS A 353 -15.97 -14.77 6.81
CA CYS A 353 -14.77 -14.12 6.34
C CYS A 353 -13.76 -15.15 5.82
N LEU A 354 -13.50 -15.14 4.52
CA LEU A 354 -12.54 -16.02 3.87
C LEU A 354 -11.15 -15.36 3.87
N VAL A 355 -10.24 -15.85 4.70
CA VAL A 355 -8.90 -15.31 4.87
C VAL A 355 -7.85 -16.25 4.28
N GLY A 356 -6.93 -15.73 3.47
CA GLY A 356 -5.85 -16.53 2.90
C GLY A 356 -5.09 -15.82 1.79
N PRO A 357 -4.01 -16.43 1.29
CA PRO A 357 -3.16 -15.81 0.29
C PRO A 357 -3.89 -15.51 -1.03
N PRO A 358 -3.35 -14.63 -1.87
CA PRO A 358 -3.97 -14.32 -3.15
C PRO A 358 -4.00 -15.54 -4.09
N GLY A 359 -5.12 -15.70 -4.82
CA GLY A 359 -5.23 -16.75 -5.82
C GLY A 359 -5.71 -18.12 -5.30
N VAL A 360 -6.12 -18.24 -4.03
CA VAL A 360 -6.68 -19.50 -3.45
C VAL A 360 -8.18 -19.64 -3.64
N GLY A 361 -8.80 -18.80 -4.44
CA GLY A 361 -10.22 -19.00 -4.79
C GLY A 361 -11.24 -18.31 -3.87
N LYS A 362 -10.85 -17.39 -2.97
CA LYS A 362 -11.77 -16.68 -2.05
C LYS A 362 -12.97 -16.05 -2.76
N THR A 363 -12.71 -15.28 -3.80
CA THR A 363 -13.78 -14.58 -4.57
C THR A 363 -14.65 -15.56 -5.35
N SER A 364 -14.10 -16.65 -5.86
CA SER A 364 -14.86 -17.69 -6.56
C SER A 364 -15.72 -18.54 -5.61
N LEU A 365 -15.23 -18.80 -4.38
CA LEU A 365 -16.04 -19.43 -3.33
C LEU A 365 -17.29 -18.60 -3.01
N GLY A 366 -17.16 -17.26 -2.90
CA GLY A 366 -18.31 -16.38 -2.74
C GLY A 366 -19.33 -16.50 -3.89
N GLN A 367 -18.86 -16.64 -5.13
CA GLN A 367 -19.73 -16.87 -6.28
C GLN A 367 -20.44 -18.24 -6.21
N SER A 368 -19.72 -19.27 -5.81
CA SER A 368 -20.27 -20.62 -5.68
C SER A 368 -21.28 -20.72 -4.55
N ILE A 369 -21.07 -20.03 -3.42
CA ILE A 369 -22.05 -19.90 -2.35
C ILE A 369 -23.33 -19.21 -2.86
N ALA A 370 -23.20 -18.15 -3.67
CA ALA A 370 -24.35 -17.47 -4.25
C ALA A 370 -25.14 -18.41 -5.20
N LYS A 371 -24.42 -19.17 -6.05
CA LYS A 371 -24.99 -20.18 -6.96
C LYS A 371 -25.69 -21.31 -6.18
N ALA A 372 -25.05 -21.80 -5.12
CA ALA A 372 -25.59 -22.86 -4.27
C ALA A 372 -26.86 -22.42 -3.54
N THR A 373 -26.91 -21.19 -3.04
CA THR A 373 -28.10 -20.66 -2.35
C THR A 373 -29.16 -20.08 -3.28
N GLY A 374 -28.88 -19.95 -4.58
CA GLY A 374 -29.78 -19.32 -5.55
C GLY A 374 -29.88 -17.79 -5.39
N ARG A 375 -29.01 -17.20 -4.60
CA ARG A 375 -28.93 -15.75 -4.43
C ARG A 375 -28.23 -15.09 -5.60
N LYS A 376 -28.65 -13.89 -5.98
CA LYS A 376 -27.89 -13.09 -6.93
C LYS A 376 -26.60 -12.62 -6.28
N TYR A 377 -25.53 -12.64 -7.06
CA TYR A 377 -24.19 -12.26 -6.60
C TYR A 377 -23.87 -10.80 -6.90
N VAL A 378 -23.34 -10.11 -5.93
CA VAL A 378 -22.78 -8.76 -6.10
C VAL A 378 -21.44 -8.64 -5.35
N ARG A 379 -20.50 -7.94 -5.95
CA ARG A 379 -19.17 -7.73 -5.37
C ARG A 379 -18.89 -6.23 -5.19
N MET A 380 -18.35 -5.91 -4.03
CA MET A 380 -17.78 -4.59 -3.71
C MET A 380 -16.33 -4.77 -3.27
N ALA A 381 -15.40 -4.14 -3.98
CA ALA A 381 -14.01 -4.08 -3.54
C ALA A 381 -13.87 -2.96 -2.52
N LEU A 382 -13.28 -3.28 -1.37
CA LEU A 382 -13.01 -2.37 -0.27
C LEU A 382 -11.55 -1.88 -0.29
N GLY A 383 -10.70 -2.51 -1.09
CA GLY A 383 -9.31 -2.09 -1.25
C GLY A 383 -9.22 -0.67 -1.80
N GLY A 384 -8.61 0.23 -1.01
CA GLY A 384 -8.45 1.63 -1.36
C GLY A 384 -9.61 2.55 -0.96
N VAL A 385 -10.65 2.04 -0.32
CA VAL A 385 -11.71 2.85 0.30
C VAL A 385 -11.15 3.53 1.54
N ARG A 386 -11.29 4.86 1.60
CA ARG A 386 -10.78 5.70 2.69
C ARG A 386 -11.84 6.61 3.31
N ASP A 387 -12.90 6.88 2.57
CA ASP A 387 -13.97 7.80 2.95
C ASP A 387 -15.25 7.00 3.28
N GLU A 388 -15.83 7.28 4.44
CA GLU A 388 -17.11 6.71 4.86
C GLU A 388 -18.23 6.99 3.84
N ALA A 389 -18.17 8.14 3.16
CA ALA A 389 -19.14 8.53 2.14
C ALA A 389 -19.14 7.59 0.92
N GLU A 390 -18.09 6.82 0.67
CA GLU A 390 -18.12 5.77 -0.35
C GLU A 390 -19.12 4.66 0.00
N ILE A 391 -19.34 4.39 1.29
CA ILE A 391 -20.27 3.36 1.78
C ILE A 391 -21.67 3.94 1.97
N ARG A 392 -21.78 5.08 2.68
CA ARG A 392 -23.05 5.73 3.06
C ARG A 392 -23.54 6.81 2.09
N GLY A 393 -22.75 7.19 1.06
CA GLY A 393 -23.11 8.24 0.14
C GLY A 393 -22.90 9.65 0.67
N HIS A 394 -23.03 10.62 -0.22
CA HIS A 394 -22.95 12.05 0.09
C HIS A 394 -24.33 12.65 0.24
N ARG A 395 -24.47 13.65 1.11
CA ARG A 395 -25.72 14.40 1.22
C ARG A 395 -26.13 14.99 -0.14
N ARG A 396 -27.41 14.91 -0.49
CA ARG A 396 -27.97 15.32 -1.80
C ARG A 396 -27.90 16.83 -2.11
N THR A 397 -27.45 17.64 -1.16
CA THR A 397 -27.32 19.10 -1.34
C THR A 397 -26.29 19.49 -2.38
N TYR A 398 -25.40 18.60 -2.77
CA TYR A 398 -24.36 18.85 -3.76
C TYR A 398 -24.77 18.31 -5.13
N ILE A 399 -24.60 19.12 -6.19
CA ILE A 399 -24.83 18.68 -7.57
C ILE A 399 -23.83 17.57 -7.91
N GLY A 400 -24.34 16.45 -8.41
CA GLY A 400 -23.54 15.26 -8.71
C GLY A 400 -23.36 14.30 -7.55
N SER A 401 -24.00 14.54 -6.39
CA SER A 401 -24.04 13.58 -5.29
C SER A 401 -24.75 12.28 -5.71
N MET A 402 -24.28 11.16 -5.15
CA MET A 402 -24.80 9.83 -5.41
C MET A 402 -24.94 9.04 -4.11
N PRO A 403 -25.84 8.04 -4.06
CA PRO A 403 -25.90 7.10 -2.95
C PRO A 403 -24.57 6.39 -2.74
N GLY A 404 -24.34 5.85 -1.57
CA GLY A 404 -23.19 5.02 -1.26
C GLY A 404 -23.13 3.76 -2.13
N LYS A 405 -21.94 3.20 -2.25
CA LYS A 405 -21.70 1.98 -3.05
C LYS A 405 -22.60 0.82 -2.63
N MET A 406 -23.01 0.75 -1.35
CA MET A 406 -23.94 -0.28 -0.87
C MET A 406 -25.27 -0.18 -1.62
N VAL A 407 -25.90 0.97 -1.60
CA VAL A 407 -27.19 1.23 -2.26
C VAL A 407 -27.07 1.10 -3.78
N GLN A 408 -26.00 1.64 -4.37
CA GLN A 408 -25.75 1.53 -5.82
C GLN A 408 -25.67 0.06 -6.28
N LYS A 409 -24.97 -0.78 -5.52
CA LYS A 409 -24.84 -2.20 -5.82
C LYS A 409 -26.15 -2.95 -5.60
N MET A 410 -26.93 -2.61 -4.58
CA MET A 410 -28.26 -3.14 -4.36
C MET A 410 -29.22 -2.80 -5.50
N ALA A 411 -29.24 -1.55 -5.96
CA ALA A 411 -30.03 -1.14 -7.13
C ALA A 411 -29.61 -1.91 -8.39
N LYS A 412 -28.29 -2.08 -8.62
CA LYS A 412 -27.78 -2.81 -9.78
C LYS A 412 -28.20 -4.28 -9.79
N VAL A 413 -28.16 -4.96 -8.64
CA VAL A 413 -28.54 -6.39 -8.54
C VAL A 413 -30.04 -6.60 -8.62
N GLY A 414 -30.84 -5.59 -8.21
CA GLY A 414 -32.29 -5.55 -8.34
C GLY A 414 -33.06 -6.58 -7.50
N VAL A 415 -32.46 -7.09 -6.41
CA VAL A 415 -33.08 -7.95 -5.41
C VAL A 415 -32.64 -7.57 -4.00
N LYS A 416 -33.54 -7.71 -3.01
CA LYS A 416 -33.31 -7.36 -1.61
C LYS A 416 -32.40 -8.35 -0.89
N ASN A 417 -32.31 -9.59 -1.34
CA ASN A 417 -31.63 -10.70 -0.68
C ASN A 417 -30.44 -11.26 -1.47
N PRO A 418 -29.53 -10.46 -2.03
CA PRO A 418 -28.37 -10.97 -2.73
C PRO A 418 -27.35 -11.60 -1.76
N LEU A 419 -26.36 -12.29 -2.31
CA LEU A 419 -25.08 -12.48 -1.64
C LEU A 419 -24.18 -11.29 -1.99
N PHE A 420 -23.72 -10.59 -0.97
CA PHE A 420 -22.89 -9.39 -1.10
C PHE A 420 -21.46 -9.73 -0.66
N LEU A 421 -20.54 -9.80 -1.61
CA LEU A 421 -19.14 -10.06 -1.34
C LEU A 421 -18.38 -8.74 -1.11
N LEU A 422 -17.83 -8.60 0.09
CA LEU A 422 -16.94 -7.53 0.50
C LEU A 422 -15.49 -8.01 0.30
N ASP A 423 -14.86 -7.54 -0.76
CA ASP A 423 -13.56 -8.07 -1.19
C ASP A 423 -12.42 -7.17 -0.72
N GLU A 424 -11.32 -7.78 -0.21
CA GLU A 424 -10.12 -7.11 0.29
C GLU A 424 -10.40 -6.15 1.48
N ILE A 425 -11.08 -6.67 2.53
CA ILE A 425 -11.44 -5.88 3.73
C ILE A 425 -10.20 -5.43 4.53
N ASP A 426 -9.10 -6.16 4.43
CA ASP A 426 -7.80 -5.84 5.03
C ASP A 426 -7.10 -4.62 4.42
N LYS A 427 -7.56 -4.16 3.26
CA LYS A 427 -6.95 -3.04 2.55
C LYS A 427 -7.71 -1.73 2.69
N MET A 428 -8.67 -1.68 3.59
CA MET A 428 -9.29 -0.42 3.99
C MET A 428 -8.32 0.38 4.86
N SER A 429 -8.34 1.68 4.71
CA SER A 429 -7.58 2.59 5.57
C SER A 429 -8.46 3.75 6.00
N SER A 430 -8.31 4.20 7.24
CA SER A 430 -8.90 5.44 7.72
C SER A 430 -8.01 6.63 7.36
N ASP A 431 -8.61 7.78 7.06
CA ASP A 431 -7.91 9.04 6.91
C ASP A 431 -8.69 10.16 7.66
N MET A 432 -8.24 11.41 7.51
CA MET A 432 -8.87 12.57 8.14
C MET A 432 -10.32 12.84 7.67
N ARG A 433 -10.82 12.12 6.65
CA ARG A 433 -12.17 12.28 6.07
C ARG A 433 -13.19 11.32 6.66
N GLY A 434 -12.78 10.34 7.42
CA GLY A 434 -13.65 9.38 8.07
C GLY A 434 -13.07 8.00 8.23
N ASP A 435 -13.84 7.14 8.90
CA ASP A 435 -13.50 5.73 9.10
C ASP A 435 -14.53 4.84 8.40
N PRO A 436 -14.20 4.27 7.23
CA PRO A 436 -15.09 3.36 6.53
C PRO A 436 -15.40 2.09 7.32
N SER A 437 -14.56 1.72 8.30
CA SER A 437 -14.80 0.57 9.17
C SER A 437 -16.03 0.79 10.04
N SER A 438 -16.24 2.02 10.53
CA SER A 438 -17.42 2.39 11.32
C SER A 438 -18.72 2.30 10.51
N ALA A 439 -18.69 2.72 9.24
CA ALA A 439 -19.84 2.55 8.35
C ALA A 439 -20.15 1.08 8.06
N LEU A 440 -19.10 0.24 7.91
CA LEU A 440 -19.29 -1.19 7.72
C LEU A 440 -19.80 -1.89 8.96
N LEU A 441 -19.48 -1.43 10.16
CA LEU A 441 -20.04 -2.00 11.39
C LEU A 441 -21.57 -1.91 11.39
N GLU A 442 -22.16 -0.77 11.00
CA GLU A 442 -23.61 -0.62 10.88
C GLU A 442 -24.18 -1.58 9.81
N VAL A 443 -23.52 -1.72 8.68
CA VAL A 443 -23.95 -2.62 7.60
C VAL A 443 -23.91 -4.09 8.04
N LEU A 444 -22.89 -4.46 8.78
CA LEU A 444 -22.61 -5.87 9.13
C LEU A 444 -23.23 -6.31 10.46
N ASP A 445 -23.63 -5.36 11.30
CA ASP A 445 -24.28 -5.67 12.57
C ASP A 445 -25.73 -6.08 12.35
N PRO A 446 -26.13 -7.34 12.68
CA PRO A 446 -27.51 -7.78 12.53
C PRO A 446 -28.56 -7.01 13.32
N GLU A 447 -28.14 -6.25 14.35
CA GLU A 447 -29.03 -5.43 15.15
C GLU A 447 -29.28 -4.04 14.50
N GLN A 448 -28.33 -3.55 13.71
CA GLN A 448 -28.37 -2.21 13.09
C GLN A 448 -28.69 -2.25 11.60
N ASN A 449 -28.32 -3.33 10.88
CA ASN A 449 -28.42 -3.41 9.42
C ASN A 449 -29.86 -3.32 8.89
N GLY A 450 -30.85 -3.56 9.74
CA GLY A 450 -32.27 -3.38 9.39
C GLY A 450 -32.70 -1.93 9.16
N THR A 451 -31.93 -0.98 9.70
CA THR A 451 -32.16 0.47 9.65
C THR A 451 -30.93 1.22 9.10
N PHE A 452 -30.26 0.61 8.09
CA PHE A 452 -29.10 1.24 7.46
C PHE A 452 -29.46 2.56 6.81
N SER A 453 -28.79 3.63 7.21
CA SER A 453 -29.07 5.00 6.74
C SER A 453 -28.02 5.46 5.74
N ASP A 454 -28.41 5.58 4.47
CA ASP A 454 -27.61 6.21 3.42
C ASP A 454 -27.85 7.72 3.41
N HIS A 455 -26.79 8.52 3.41
CA HIS A 455 -26.86 9.98 3.48
C HIS A 455 -27.51 10.64 2.26
N TYR A 456 -27.53 9.95 1.12
CA TYR A 456 -28.20 10.44 -0.09
C TYR A 456 -29.69 10.10 -0.07
N LEU A 457 -30.03 8.84 0.29
CA LEU A 457 -31.42 8.40 0.35
C LEU A 457 -32.19 9.04 1.50
N GLU A 458 -31.52 9.29 2.63
CA GLU A 458 -32.10 9.87 3.86
C GLU A 458 -33.37 9.13 4.35
N VAL A 459 -33.44 7.83 4.05
CA VAL A 459 -34.47 6.88 4.51
C VAL A 459 -33.81 5.59 4.86
N ASP A 460 -34.34 4.90 5.85
CA ASP A 460 -33.80 3.63 6.28
C ASP A 460 -33.98 2.55 5.20
N TYR A 461 -32.89 1.80 4.94
CA TYR A 461 -32.87 0.69 4.02
C TYR A 461 -32.53 -0.62 4.75
N ASP A 462 -33.43 -1.57 4.71
CA ASP A 462 -33.29 -2.85 5.40
C ASP A 462 -32.35 -3.81 4.63
N LEU A 463 -31.16 -4.02 5.19
CA LEU A 463 -30.13 -4.95 4.69
C LEU A 463 -30.17 -6.33 5.38
N SER A 464 -31.12 -6.59 6.28
CA SER A 464 -31.18 -7.82 7.08
C SER A 464 -31.35 -9.12 6.28
N ASP A 465 -31.83 -9.03 5.04
CA ASP A 465 -31.97 -10.16 4.12
C ASP A 465 -30.72 -10.42 3.26
N VAL A 466 -29.76 -9.51 3.30
CA VAL A 466 -28.51 -9.63 2.54
C VAL A 466 -27.56 -10.62 3.21
N MET A 467 -27.04 -11.55 2.44
CA MET A 467 -26.00 -12.46 2.90
C MET A 467 -24.63 -11.82 2.63
N PHE A 468 -23.98 -11.36 3.67
CA PHE A 468 -22.62 -10.80 3.56
C PHE A 468 -21.58 -11.90 3.65
N VAL A 469 -20.57 -11.83 2.79
CA VAL A 469 -19.35 -12.62 2.84
C VAL A 469 -18.18 -11.68 2.63
N ALA A 470 -17.18 -11.74 3.50
CA ALA A 470 -15.97 -10.94 3.39
C ALA A 470 -14.80 -11.78 2.87
N THR A 471 -13.85 -11.15 2.20
CA THR A 471 -12.55 -11.74 1.88
C THR A 471 -11.41 -10.88 2.38
N SER A 472 -10.34 -11.51 2.83
CA SER A 472 -9.12 -10.87 3.27
C SER A 472 -7.89 -11.65 2.82
N ASN A 473 -6.76 -10.97 2.62
CA ASN A 473 -5.48 -11.64 2.37
C ASN A 473 -4.70 -11.86 3.67
N SER A 474 -4.93 -11.06 4.70
CA SER A 474 -4.27 -11.14 6.00
C SER A 474 -5.29 -11.10 7.14
N MET A 475 -4.82 -11.30 8.36
CA MET A 475 -5.63 -11.12 9.58
C MET A 475 -5.64 -9.66 10.07
N ASP A 476 -5.07 -8.75 9.31
CA ASP A 476 -5.02 -7.33 9.63
C ASP A 476 -6.38 -6.66 9.31
N ILE A 477 -7.37 -7.06 10.09
CA ILE A 477 -8.74 -6.57 10.02
C ILE A 477 -9.02 -5.80 11.32
N PRO A 478 -9.68 -4.63 11.26
CA PRO A 478 -10.07 -3.91 12.47
C PRO A 478 -10.80 -4.80 13.47
N GLY A 479 -10.35 -4.81 14.74
CA GLY A 479 -10.87 -5.69 15.79
C GLY A 479 -12.40 -5.74 15.88
N PRO A 480 -13.10 -4.58 15.93
CA PRO A 480 -14.57 -4.56 15.99
C PRO A 480 -15.29 -5.23 14.81
N LEU A 481 -14.68 -5.24 13.62
CA LEU A 481 -15.20 -5.98 12.47
C LEU A 481 -14.91 -7.47 12.60
N LEU A 482 -13.72 -7.82 13.07
CA LEU A 482 -13.29 -9.21 13.26
C LEU A 482 -14.18 -9.94 14.26
N ASP A 483 -14.61 -9.28 15.34
CA ASP A 483 -15.51 -9.84 16.35
C ASP A 483 -16.90 -10.24 15.80
N ARG A 484 -17.28 -9.69 14.65
CA ARG A 484 -18.54 -10.02 13.94
C ARG A 484 -18.38 -11.04 12.84
N MET A 485 -17.16 -11.57 12.66
CA MET A 485 -16.82 -12.46 11.56
C MET A 485 -16.49 -13.87 12.02
N GLU A 486 -17.01 -14.84 11.31
CA GLU A 486 -16.53 -16.22 11.37
C GLU A 486 -15.42 -16.40 10.35
N VAL A 487 -14.19 -16.48 10.85
CA VAL A 487 -12.99 -16.57 10.02
C VAL A 487 -12.77 -18.01 9.55
N ILE A 488 -12.80 -18.19 8.23
CA ILE A 488 -12.39 -19.43 7.58
C ILE A 488 -11.05 -19.21 6.88
N ARG A 489 -10.01 -19.88 7.36
CA ARG A 489 -8.68 -19.79 6.80
C ARG A 489 -8.50 -20.70 5.59
N LEU A 490 -8.10 -20.13 4.48
CA LEU A 490 -7.71 -20.86 3.27
C LEU A 490 -6.19 -20.88 3.21
N SER A 491 -5.63 -22.07 3.23
CA SER A 491 -4.19 -22.27 3.01
C SER A 491 -3.83 -22.23 1.52
N GLY A 492 -2.53 -22.20 1.22
CA GLY A 492 -2.02 -22.41 -0.13
C GLY A 492 -2.29 -23.84 -0.64
N TYR A 493 -2.23 -23.98 -1.95
CA TYR A 493 -2.40 -25.29 -2.62
C TYR A 493 -1.09 -26.04 -2.74
N THR A 494 -1.15 -27.37 -2.63
CA THR A 494 -0.07 -28.28 -2.98
C THR A 494 0.16 -28.31 -4.49
N GLU A 495 1.27 -28.90 -4.92
CA GLU A 495 1.55 -29.08 -6.36
C GLU A 495 0.48 -29.94 -7.04
N ASP A 496 0.05 -31.00 -6.37
CA ASP A 496 -1.00 -31.90 -6.85
C ASP A 496 -2.36 -31.20 -6.93
N GLU A 497 -2.75 -30.44 -5.90
CA GLU A 497 -3.98 -29.64 -5.95
C GLU A 497 -3.94 -28.60 -7.09
N LYS A 498 -2.80 -27.95 -7.31
CA LYS A 498 -2.61 -27.00 -8.43
C LYS A 498 -2.73 -27.67 -9.78
N LEU A 499 -2.19 -28.87 -9.94
CA LEU A 499 -2.32 -29.68 -11.15
C LEU A 499 -3.79 -29.99 -11.43
N ASN A 500 -4.51 -30.49 -10.43
CA ASN A 500 -5.93 -30.81 -10.55
C ASN A 500 -6.79 -29.56 -10.84
N ILE A 501 -6.54 -28.45 -10.15
CA ILE A 501 -7.22 -27.18 -10.43
C ILE A 501 -6.93 -26.68 -11.85
N ALA A 502 -5.71 -26.84 -12.32
CA ALA A 502 -5.34 -26.43 -13.67
C ALA A 502 -6.08 -27.26 -14.72
N THR A 503 -6.09 -28.58 -14.57
CA THR A 503 -6.72 -29.49 -15.53
C THR A 503 -8.24 -29.40 -15.54
N GLN A 504 -8.87 -29.34 -14.36
CA GLN A 504 -10.35 -29.35 -14.25
C GLN A 504 -10.99 -27.99 -14.49
N HIS A 505 -10.32 -26.88 -14.15
CA HIS A 505 -10.96 -25.56 -14.13
C HIS A 505 -10.23 -24.50 -14.98
N LEU A 506 -8.87 -24.38 -14.85
CA LEU A 506 -8.18 -23.26 -15.47
C LEU A 506 -8.02 -23.44 -16.98
N MET A 507 -7.71 -24.65 -17.44
CA MET A 507 -7.50 -24.91 -18.87
C MET A 507 -8.74 -24.61 -19.70
N GLU A 508 -9.88 -25.19 -19.36
CA GLU A 508 -11.14 -24.97 -20.10
C GLU A 508 -11.51 -23.47 -20.11
N LYS A 509 -11.40 -22.81 -18.96
CA LYS A 509 -11.65 -21.38 -18.82
C LYS A 509 -10.72 -20.54 -19.70
N GLN A 510 -9.41 -20.86 -19.76
CA GLN A 510 -8.45 -20.09 -20.53
C GLN A 510 -8.52 -20.37 -22.03
N ILE A 511 -8.79 -21.60 -22.43
CA ILE A 511 -9.05 -21.99 -23.82
C ILE A 511 -10.24 -21.17 -24.36
N SER A 512 -11.37 -21.20 -23.65
CA SER A 512 -12.56 -20.44 -24.02
C SER A 512 -12.32 -18.92 -24.07
N ARG A 513 -11.65 -18.35 -23.03
CA ARG A 513 -11.37 -16.89 -22.95
C ARG A 513 -10.45 -16.38 -24.04
N ASN A 514 -9.53 -17.20 -24.51
CA ASN A 514 -8.61 -16.83 -25.58
C ASN A 514 -9.13 -17.21 -26.99
N GLY A 515 -10.37 -17.72 -27.11
CA GLY A 515 -11.02 -17.99 -28.39
C GLY A 515 -10.52 -19.26 -29.09
N LEU A 516 -9.84 -20.17 -28.38
CA LEU A 516 -9.47 -21.48 -28.90
C LEU A 516 -10.67 -22.41 -28.91
N LYS A 517 -10.76 -23.24 -29.97
CA LYS A 517 -11.75 -24.32 -30.06
C LYS A 517 -11.28 -25.55 -29.29
N LYS A 518 -12.22 -26.39 -28.91
CA LYS A 518 -11.93 -27.64 -28.21
C LYS A 518 -11.07 -28.56 -29.12
N GLY A 519 -9.89 -28.96 -28.66
CA GLY A 519 -8.93 -29.77 -29.39
C GLY A 519 -7.82 -29.02 -30.12
N GLU A 520 -7.87 -27.70 -30.25
CA GLU A 520 -6.81 -26.88 -30.86
C GLU A 520 -5.56 -26.76 -29.99
N LEU A 521 -5.70 -26.90 -28.66
CA LEU A 521 -4.59 -26.87 -27.71
C LEU A 521 -4.70 -28.05 -26.74
N LEU A 522 -3.59 -28.79 -26.61
CA LEU A 522 -3.38 -29.82 -25.61
C LEU A 522 -2.17 -29.44 -24.77
N ILE A 523 -2.37 -29.25 -23.46
CA ILE A 523 -1.28 -29.05 -22.49
C ILE A 523 -1.19 -30.33 -21.65
N GLU A 524 -0.06 -30.99 -21.72
CA GLU A 524 0.17 -32.22 -20.94
C GLU A 524 0.36 -31.92 -19.46
N GLU A 525 0.10 -32.88 -18.60
CA GLU A 525 0.33 -32.76 -17.16
C GLU A 525 1.79 -32.44 -16.84
N SER A 526 2.72 -33.03 -17.60
CA SER A 526 4.16 -32.74 -17.51
C SER A 526 4.50 -31.26 -17.70
N ALA A 527 3.79 -30.59 -18.63
CA ALA A 527 3.94 -29.16 -18.87
C ALA A 527 3.35 -28.34 -17.72
N ILE A 528 2.21 -28.73 -17.18
CA ILE A 528 1.58 -28.03 -16.05
C ILE A 528 2.51 -28.10 -14.81
N ILE A 529 3.04 -29.28 -14.50
CA ILE A 529 4.02 -29.47 -13.43
C ILE A 529 5.27 -28.61 -13.70
N GLY A 530 5.74 -28.58 -14.96
CA GLY A 530 6.83 -27.69 -15.36
C GLY A 530 6.55 -26.20 -15.13
N ILE A 531 5.32 -25.76 -15.40
CA ILE A 531 4.89 -24.37 -15.12
C ILE A 531 4.90 -24.10 -13.62
N ILE A 532 4.34 -24.99 -12.82
CA ILE A 532 4.26 -24.86 -11.36
C ILE A 532 5.66 -24.75 -10.77
N ARG A 533 6.61 -25.59 -11.20
CA ARG A 533 7.95 -25.70 -10.64
C ARG A 533 8.90 -24.60 -11.10
N TYR A 534 8.87 -24.23 -12.37
CA TYR A 534 9.92 -23.40 -12.98
C TYR A 534 9.45 -21.99 -13.39
N TYR A 535 8.14 -21.74 -13.47
CA TYR A 535 7.61 -20.46 -13.91
C TYR A 535 6.71 -19.73 -12.90
N THR A 536 6.29 -20.42 -11.83
CA THR A 536 5.45 -19.82 -10.78
C THR A 536 6.01 -20.08 -9.39
N ARG A 537 5.85 -19.06 -8.51
CA ARG A 537 6.16 -19.15 -7.08
C ARG A 537 5.04 -18.43 -6.33
N GLU A 538 4.02 -19.17 -5.95
CA GLU A 538 2.81 -18.63 -5.32
C GLU A 538 2.08 -19.68 -4.49
N ALA A 539 1.35 -19.22 -3.46
CA ALA A 539 0.49 -20.10 -2.67
C ALA A 539 -0.78 -20.54 -3.45
N GLY A 540 -1.34 -19.66 -4.24
CA GLY A 540 -2.53 -19.90 -5.06
C GLY A 540 -2.22 -20.36 -6.49
N VAL A 541 -3.14 -20.06 -7.41
CA VAL A 541 -3.05 -20.43 -8.84
C VAL A 541 -3.17 -19.25 -9.80
N ARG A 542 -3.00 -18.01 -9.31
CA ARG A 542 -3.20 -16.79 -10.13
C ARG A 542 -2.11 -16.62 -11.20
N ASN A 543 -0.86 -16.89 -10.86
CA ASN A 543 0.23 -16.82 -11.83
C ASN A 543 0.21 -18.03 -12.76
N LEU A 544 -0.15 -19.21 -12.25
CA LEU A 544 -0.39 -20.40 -13.06
C LEU A 544 -1.46 -20.14 -14.13
N GLU A 545 -2.59 -19.52 -13.76
CA GLU A 545 -3.63 -19.08 -14.72
C GLU A 545 -3.07 -18.12 -15.77
N ARG A 546 -2.19 -17.19 -15.38
CA ARG A 546 -1.55 -16.23 -16.30
C ARG A 546 -0.58 -16.90 -17.27
N GLU A 547 0.22 -17.84 -16.79
CA GLU A 547 1.17 -18.56 -17.66
C GLU A 547 0.41 -19.49 -18.63
N ILE A 548 -0.66 -20.17 -18.20
CA ILE A 548 -1.55 -20.94 -19.08
C ILE A 548 -2.16 -20.01 -20.14
N SER A 549 -2.63 -18.82 -19.75
CA SER A 549 -3.17 -17.83 -20.71
C SER A 549 -2.12 -17.35 -21.72
N LYS A 550 -0.83 -17.25 -21.35
CA LYS A 550 0.26 -16.94 -22.32
C LYS A 550 0.44 -18.05 -23.35
N ILE A 551 0.38 -19.31 -22.91
CA ILE A 551 0.44 -20.46 -23.80
C ILE A 551 -0.73 -20.41 -24.77
N CYS A 552 -1.96 -20.19 -24.28
CA CYS A 552 -3.15 -20.07 -25.13
C CYS A 552 -2.98 -18.97 -26.20
N ARG A 553 -2.51 -17.78 -25.82
CA ARG A 553 -2.29 -16.70 -26.79
C ARG A 553 -1.24 -17.03 -27.83
N LYS A 554 -0.14 -17.72 -27.48
CA LYS A 554 0.84 -18.16 -28.46
C LYS A 554 0.32 -19.26 -29.37
N ALA A 555 -0.47 -20.18 -28.82
CA ALA A 555 -1.14 -21.20 -29.62
C ALA A 555 -2.10 -20.59 -30.65
N VAL A 556 -2.92 -19.62 -30.25
CA VAL A 556 -3.79 -18.86 -31.19
C VAL A 556 -2.96 -18.19 -32.28
N LYS A 557 -1.87 -17.53 -31.90
CA LYS A 557 -0.96 -16.90 -32.87
C LYS A 557 -0.42 -17.91 -33.87
N ASN A 558 0.06 -19.07 -33.42
CA ASN A 558 0.66 -20.11 -34.29
C ASN A 558 -0.37 -20.68 -35.25
N ILE A 559 -1.59 -21.00 -34.78
CA ILE A 559 -2.68 -21.51 -35.63
C ILE A 559 -3.14 -20.48 -36.66
N LEU A 560 -3.14 -19.19 -36.34
CA LEU A 560 -3.55 -18.13 -37.27
C LEU A 560 -2.47 -17.81 -38.30
N LEU A 561 -1.19 -17.96 -37.97
CA LEU A 561 -0.06 -17.71 -38.89
C LEU A 561 0.18 -18.89 -39.84
N ASP A 562 0.01 -20.12 -39.37
CA ASP A 562 0.17 -21.32 -40.20
C ASP A 562 -1.14 -22.15 -40.18
N LYS A 563 -1.84 -22.10 -41.30
CA LYS A 563 -3.13 -22.80 -41.50
C LYS A 563 -3.01 -24.33 -41.48
N ASN A 564 -1.78 -24.88 -41.57
CA ASN A 564 -1.55 -26.32 -41.51
C ASN A 564 -1.55 -26.84 -40.05
N ILE A 565 -1.39 -25.95 -39.09
CA ILE A 565 -1.40 -26.32 -37.68
C ILE A 565 -2.86 -26.39 -37.20
N THR A 566 -3.37 -27.59 -37.02
CA THR A 566 -4.73 -27.85 -36.50
C THR A 566 -4.76 -28.03 -35.01
N GLN A 567 -3.65 -28.45 -34.41
CA GLN A 567 -3.50 -28.69 -32.97
C GLN A 567 -2.09 -28.32 -32.50
N VAL A 568 -2.02 -27.69 -31.36
CA VAL A 568 -0.76 -27.35 -30.66
C VAL A 568 -0.67 -28.22 -29.42
N THR A 569 0.42 -29.01 -29.29
CA THR A 569 0.69 -29.81 -28.10
C THR A 569 1.85 -29.17 -27.33
N VAL A 570 1.64 -28.97 -26.03
CA VAL A 570 2.62 -28.39 -25.11
C VAL A 570 3.00 -29.43 -24.06
N ASN A 571 4.28 -29.76 -24.00
CA ASN A 571 4.87 -30.66 -23.03
C ASN A 571 6.04 -29.96 -22.29
N GLN A 572 6.72 -30.68 -21.41
CA GLN A 572 7.81 -30.11 -20.61
C GLN A 572 8.99 -29.64 -21.49
N ASP A 573 9.28 -30.34 -22.61
CA ASP A 573 10.46 -30.06 -23.44
C ASP A 573 10.30 -28.78 -24.26
N ASN A 574 9.11 -28.54 -24.82
CA ASN A 574 8.81 -27.35 -25.62
C ASN A 574 8.26 -26.17 -24.82
N LEU A 575 8.13 -26.32 -23.52
CA LEU A 575 7.58 -25.27 -22.63
C LEU A 575 8.36 -23.95 -22.71
N LYS A 576 9.69 -24.03 -22.92
CA LYS A 576 10.57 -22.85 -23.10
C LYS A 576 10.20 -22.00 -24.33
N GLU A 577 9.68 -22.59 -25.37
CA GLU A 577 9.25 -21.86 -26.58
C GLU A 577 8.05 -20.95 -26.28
N TYR A 578 7.16 -21.38 -25.36
CA TYR A 578 5.96 -20.66 -24.97
C TYR A 578 6.20 -19.66 -23.84
N LEU A 579 6.99 -19.98 -22.85
CA LEU A 579 7.13 -19.18 -21.63
C LEU A 579 8.47 -18.45 -21.51
N GLY A 580 9.47 -18.85 -22.31
CA GLY A 580 10.81 -18.30 -22.26
C GLY A 580 11.70 -19.02 -21.23
N VAL A 581 12.71 -18.33 -20.74
CA VAL A 581 13.68 -18.87 -19.76
C VAL A 581 12.96 -19.19 -18.45
N GLN A 582 13.34 -20.31 -17.84
CA GLN A 582 12.90 -20.69 -16.50
C GLN A 582 13.25 -19.59 -15.50
N ARG A 583 12.31 -19.25 -14.61
CA ARG A 583 12.46 -18.14 -13.65
C ARG A 583 12.90 -18.63 -12.28
N PHE A 584 12.57 -19.86 -11.97
CA PHE A 584 12.82 -20.46 -10.67
C PHE A 584 13.52 -21.81 -10.86
N ASP A 585 14.42 -22.13 -9.95
CA ASP A 585 15.02 -23.45 -9.87
C ASP A 585 14.22 -24.28 -8.85
N TYR A 586 13.82 -25.45 -9.26
CA TYR A 586 13.13 -26.41 -8.40
C TYR A 586 14.16 -27.33 -7.71
N GLY A 587 13.95 -27.57 -6.42
CA GLY A 587 14.78 -28.52 -5.68
C GLY A 587 16.16 -27.97 -5.31
N LYS A 588 16.25 -26.70 -4.96
CA LYS A 588 17.47 -26.09 -4.39
C LYS A 588 17.68 -26.40 -2.91
N ALA A 589 17.45 -27.64 -2.46
CA ALA A 589 18.24 -28.12 -1.33
C ALA A 589 19.71 -28.21 -1.81
N ASP A 590 20.64 -27.67 -1.05
CA ASP A 590 22.06 -27.78 -1.40
C ASP A 590 22.43 -29.24 -1.64
N LYS A 591 23.31 -29.46 -2.59
CA LYS A 591 23.72 -30.82 -2.97
C LYS A 591 24.77 -31.42 -2.04
N SER A 592 25.29 -30.67 -1.10
CA SER A 592 26.34 -31.09 -0.16
C SER A 592 26.15 -30.42 1.20
N ASN A 593 26.52 -31.16 2.25
CA ASN A 593 26.52 -30.64 3.61
C ASN A 593 27.54 -29.50 3.74
N GLN A 594 27.13 -28.40 4.37
CA GLN A 594 27.89 -27.15 4.47
C GLN A 594 28.11 -26.79 5.94
N ILE A 595 29.31 -26.23 6.24
CA ILE A 595 29.59 -25.68 7.56
C ILE A 595 28.99 -24.27 7.65
N GLY A 596 28.23 -24.00 8.71
CA GLY A 596 27.66 -22.68 8.98
C GLY A 596 26.46 -22.32 8.10
N GLN A 597 25.97 -23.25 7.29
CA GLN A 597 24.80 -23.01 6.44
C GLN A 597 23.63 -23.92 6.84
N VAL A 598 22.45 -23.32 7.07
CA VAL A 598 21.23 -24.01 7.51
C VAL A 598 20.05 -23.59 6.64
N THR A 599 19.20 -24.55 6.31
CA THR A 599 17.91 -24.27 5.67
C THR A 599 16.84 -24.07 6.72
N GLY A 600 16.39 -22.84 6.89
CA GLY A 600 15.21 -22.48 7.66
C GLY A 600 13.94 -22.50 6.82
N LEU A 601 12.79 -22.44 7.47
CA LEU A 601 11.47 -22.33 6.85
C LEU A 601 10.82 -21.01 7.22
N ALA A 602 10.53 -20.18 6.21
CA ALA A 602 9.84 -18.92 6.36
C ALA A 602 8.41 -19.00 5.83
N TRP A 603 7.55 -18.15 6.37
CA TRP A 603 6.21 -17.91 5.85
C TRP A 603 6.13 -16.49 5.32
N THR A 604 5.54 -16.33 4.13
CA THR A 604 5.34 -15.05 3.46
C THR A 604 3.90 -14.92 2.97
N GLN A 605 3.48 -13.72 2.57
CA GLN A 605 2.14 -13.52 2.00
C GLN A 605 1.88 -14.34 0.72
N VAL A 606 2.92 -14.81 0.06
CA VAL A 606 2.82 -15.65 -1.15
C VAL A 606 2.95 -17.15 -0.85
N GLY A 607 3.11 -17.53 0.41
CA GLY A 607 3.23 -18.91 0.89
C GLY A 607 4.52 -19.15 1.66
N GLY A 608 4.83 -20.43 1.90
CA GLY A 608 6.07 -20.83 2.55
C GLY A 608 7.27 -20.79 1.60
N GLU A 609 8.44 -20.48 2.14
CA GLU A 609 9.71 -20.40 1.43
C GLU A 609 10.85 -21.06 2.22
N LEU A 610 11.86 -21.59 1.49
CA LEU A 610 13.12 -22.01 2.08
C LEU A 610 13.98 -20.76 2.34
N LEU A 611 14.52 -20.66 3.54
CA LEU A 611 15.35 -19.55 3.97
C LEU A 611 16.78 -20.08 4.24
N THR A 612 17.72 -19.75 3.40
CA THR A 612 19.12 -20.06 3.66
C THR A 612 19.68 -19.12 4.71
N ILE A 613 20.30 -19.64 5.74
CA ILE A 613 20.96 -18.89 6.80
C ILE A 613 22.43 -19.29 6.79
N GLU A 614 23.30 -18.33 6.60
CA GLU A 614 24.73 -18.52 6.55
C GLU A 614 25.41 -17.86 7.74
N THR A 615 26.32 -18.55 8.37
CA THR A 615 27.10 -18.02 9.48
C THR A 615 28.57 -18.33 9.27
N THR A 616 29.41 -17.33 9.40
CA THR A 616 30.87 -17.49 9.37
C THR A 616 31.49 -16.89 10.62
N SER A 617 32.57 -17.51 11.06
CA SER A 617 33.32 -17.10 12.25
C SER A 617 34.77 -16.88 11.88
N VAL A 618 35.29 -15.68 12.09
CA VAL A 618 36.69 -15.29 11.79
C VAL A 618 37.37 -14.81 13.08
N VAL A 619 38.70 -14.85 13.10
CA VAL A 619 39.46 -14.29 14.23
C VAL A 619 39.20 -12.77 14.32
N GLY A 620 38.84 -12.29 15.49
CA GLY A 620 38.43 -10.90 15.66
C GLY A 620 38.39 -10.44 17.13
N LYS A 621 37.49 -9.54 17.44
CA LYS A 621 37.33 -8.91 18.77
C LYS A 621 35.94 -9.13 19.38
N GLY A 622 35.21 -10.15 18.95
CA GLY A 622 33.91 -10.48 19.45
C GLY A 622 32.77 -9.67 18.81
N LYS A 623 32.97 -9.09 17.61
CA LYS A 623 31.93 -8.34 16.93
C LYS A 623 30.93 -9.29 16.29
N THR A 624 29.64 -9.09 16.55
CA THR A 624 28.56 -9.76 15.81
C THR A 624 28.00 -8.82 14.74
N THR A 625 27.92 -9.29 13.49
CA THR A 625 27.41 -8.53 12.35
C THR A 625 26.23 -9.27 11.72
N PHE A 626 25.20 -8.54 11.33
CA PHE A 626 24.01 -9.09 10.67
C PHE A 626 23.83 -8.44 9.30
N THR A 627 23.52 -9.25 8.29
CA THR A 627 23.22 -8.74 6.94
C THR A 627 22.08 -9.54 6.31
N GLY A 628 21.35 -8.95 5.34
CA GLY A 628 20.24 -9.59 4.66
C GLY A 628 18.88 -8.94 4.94
N SER A 629 18.86 -7.65 5.36
CA SER A 629 17.64 -6.90 5.65
C SER A 629 16.78 -7.55 6.75
N LEU A 630 17.43 -7.85 7.91
CA LEU A 630 16.81 -8.50 9.05
C LEU A 630 16.10 -7.47 9.93
N GLY A 631 14.83 -7.70 10.25
CA GLY A 631 14.07 -6.93 11.21
C GLY A 631 14.53 -7.15 12.66
N GLU A 632 14.01 -6.34 13.57
CA GLU A 632 14.42 -6.32 14.98
C GLU A 632 14.22 -7.66 15.67
N VAL A 633 13.06 -8.31 15.48
CA VAL A 633 12.74 -9.61 16.11
C VAL A 633 13.74 -10.70 15.66
N MET A 634 14.16 -10.65 14.40
CA MET A 634 15.13 -11.61 13.88
C MET A 634 16.53 -11.36 14.44
N GLN A 635 16.91 -10.09 14.63
CA GLN A 635 18.17 -9.72 15.29
C GLN A 635 18.20 -10.12 16.76
N GLU A 636 17.09 -9.96 17.50
CA GLU A 636 16.94 -10.46 18.87
C GLU A 636 17.06 -11.99 18.94
N SER A 637 16.49 -12.71 17.97
CA SER A 637 16.62 -14.16 17.87
C SER A 637 18.08 -14.60 17.69
N ILE A 638 18.90 -13.86 16.94
CA ILE A 638 20.34 -14.14 16.83
C ILE A 638 21.05 -13.89 18.16
N GLN A 639 20.72 -12.81 18.88
CA GLN A 639 21.30 -12.51 20.19
C GLN A 639 20.94 -13.60 21.22
N THR A 640 19.69 -14.06 21.19
CA THR A 640 19.23 -15.19 22.01
C THR A 640 19.99 -16.46 21.67
N ALA A 641 20.12 -16.78 20.38
CA ALA A 641 20.89 -17.93 19.91
C ALA A 641 22.38 -17.87 20.36
N MET A 642 23.02 -16.70 20.24
CA MET A 642 24.38 -16.48 20.75
C MET A 642 24.49 -16.78 22.24
N THR A 643 23.52 -16.36 23.04
CA THR A 643 23.51 -16.62 24.49
C THR A 643 23.34 -18.13 24.76
N VAL A 644 22.48 -18.82 24.01
CA VAL A 644 22.30 -20.28 24.11
C VAL A 644 23.58 -21.01 23.75
N VAL A 645 24.30 -20.61 22.69
CA VAL A 645 25.60 -21.19 22.33
C VAL A 645 26.62 -20.99 23.45
N ARG A 646 26.72 -19.78 23.99
CA ARG A 646 27.63 -19.47 25.11
C ARG A 646 27.33 -20.32 26.34
N SER A 647 26.08 -20.49 26.69
CA SER A 647 25.69 -21.30 27.85
C SER A 647 25.99 -22.79 27.69
N ARG A 648 26.18 -23.27 26.45
CA ARG A 648 26.49 -24.67 26.12
C ARG A 648 27.90 -24.85 25.56
N ALA A 649 28.75 -23.83 25.62
CA ALA A 649 30.10 -23.89 25.02
C ALA A 649 30.92 -25.10 25.51
N ASP A 650 30.92 -25.37 26.79
CA ASP A 650 31.66 -26.51 27.37
C ASP A 650 31.11 -27.85 26.87
N LYS A 651 29.79 -28.02 26.82
CA LYS A 651 29.11 -29.21 26.30
C LYS A 651 29.40 -29.47 24.83
N LEU A 652 29.45 -28.39 24.04
CA LEU A 652 29.72 -28.41 22.62
C LEU A 652 31.21 -28.36 22.26
N ARG A 653 32.07 -28.35 23.27
CA ARG A 653 33.55 -28.24 23.09
C ARG A 653 33.97 -27.01 22.29
N ILE A 654 33.25 -25.94 22.44
CA ILE A 654 33.53 -24.61 21.87
C ILE A 654 34.36 -23.83 22.90
N ASN A 655 35.41 -23.15 22.49
CA ASN A 655 36.19 -22.30 23.38
C ASN A 655 35.28 -21.27 24.07
N SER A 656 35.28 -21.23 25.39
CA SER A 656 34.40 -20.34 26.17
C SER A 656 34.60 -18.85 25.90
N ASP A 657 35.80 -18.49 25.39
CA ASP A 657 36.18 -17.11 25.02
C ASP A 657 35.95 -16.75 23.58
N PHE A 658 35.22 -17.60 22.81
CA PHE A 658 34.95 -17.35 21.42
C PHE A 658 34.26 -16.00 21.17
N HIS A 659 33.41 -15.55 22.11
CA HIS A 659 32.67 -14.30 22.04
C HIS A 659 33.55 -13.04 22.19
N GLU A 660 34.80 -13.18 22.60
CA GLU A 660 35.81 -12.10 22.71
C GLU A 660 36.88 -12.19 21.61
N LYS A 661 37.12 -13.38 21.04
CA LYS A 661 38.20 -13.64 20.13
C LYS A 661 37.79 -13.91 18.69
N ARG A 662 36.50 -14.07 18.42
CA ARG A 662 36.00 -14.32 17.08
C ARG A 662 34.88 -13.32 16.71
N ASP A 663 34.99 -12.75 15.55
CA ASP A 663 33.92 -11.99 14.95
C ASP A 663 33.01 -12.97 14.21
N ILE A 664 31.71 -12.81 14.43
CA ILE A 664 30.67 -13.67 13.84
C ILE A 664 29.82 -12.84 12.89
N HIS A 665 29.67 -13.35 11.69
CA HIS A 665 28.80 -12.73 10.69
C HIS A 665 27.67 -13.70 10.34
N VAL A 666 26.43 -13.26 10.58
CA VAL A 666 25.21 -13.97 10.16
C VAL A 666 24.64 -13.27 8.95
N HIS A 667 24.48 -14.02 7.88
CA HIS A 667 23.93 -13.52 6.62
C HIS A 667 22.70 -14.33 6.20
N VAL A 668 21.66 -13.64 5.78
CA VAL A 668 20.48 -14.27 5.16
C VAL A 668 20.34 -13.70 3.76
N PRO A 669 20.65 -14.48 2.70
CA PRO A 669 20.60 -14.04 1.31
C PRO A 669 19.26 -13.40 0.91
N GLU A 670 19.21 -12.77 -0.26
CA GLU A 670 18.06 -12.00 -0.79
C GLU A 670 17.76 -10.72 0.02
N GLY A 671 18.79 -9.88 0.22
CA GLY A 671 18.69 -8.62 0.99
C GLY A 671 17.67 -7.59 0.48
N ALA A 672 17.17 -7.75 -0.75
CA ALA A 672 16.10 -6.89 -1.28
C ALA A 672 14.71 -7.15 -0.63
N THR A 673 14.55 -8.29 0.04
CA THR A 673 13.30 -8.66 0.72
C THR A 673 13.51 -8.54 2.24
N PRO A 674 12.80 -7.64 2.95
CA PRO A 674 12.85 -7.58 4.40
C PRO A 674 12.39 -8.89 5.03
N LYS A 675 13.10 -9.36 6.05
CA LYS A 675 12.80 -10.59 6.77
C LYS A 675 12.71 -10.30 8.25
N ASP A 676 11.61 -10.71 8.87
CA ASP A 676 11.43 -10.56 10.31
C ASP A 676 10.63 -11.73 10.89
N GLY A 677 10.87 -12.03 12.17
CA GLY A 677 10.13 -13.05 12.91
C GLY A 677 11.02 -13.97 13.75
N PRO A 678 10.45 -14.55 14.82
CA PRO A 678 11.20 -15.34 15.79
C PRO A 678 11.47 -16.79 15.33
N SER A 679 10.76 -17.28 14.31
CA SER A 679 10.72 -18.69 13.92
C SER A 679 12.02 -19.24 13.29
N ALA A 680 13.03 -18.41 13.07
CA ALA A 680 14.36 -18.81 12.59
C ALA A 680 15.35 -19.07 13.75
N GLY A 681 14.95 -18.94 14.99
CA GLY A 681 15.84 -19.00 16.17
C GLY A 681 16.65 -20.29 16.26
N ILE A 682 16.01 -21.46 16.07
CA ILE A 682 16.74 -22.74 16.09
C ILE A 682 17.71 -22.89 14.91
N ALA A 683 17.34 -22.36 13.76
CA ALA A 683 18.20 -22.40 12.56
C ALA A 683 19.42 -21.49 12.72
N MET A 684 19.24 -20.29 13.28
CA MET A 684 20.34 -19.39 13.65
C MET A 684 21.30 -20.04 14.65
N CYS A 685 20.75 -20.67 15.69
CA CYS A 685 21.55 -21.36 16.71
C CYS A 685 22.35 -22.51 16.11
N THR A 686 21.74 -23.34 15.26
CA THR A 686 22.38 -24.45 14.56
C THR A 686 23.51 -23.98 13.63
N ALA A 687 23.27 -22.90 12.86
CA ALA A 687 24.26 -22.30 11.96
C ALA A 687 25.48 -21.78 12.74
N LEU A 688 25.25 -21.11 13.87
CA LEU A 688 26.28 -20.63 14.78
C LEU A 688 27.13 -21.78 15.32
N ILE A 689 26.49 -22.84 15.83
CA ILE A 689 27.19 -24.01 16.37
C ILE A 689 27.98 -24.72 15.27
N SER A 690 27.41 -24.93 14.10
CA SER A 690 28.10 -25.50 12.95
C SER A 690 29.36 -24.72 12.57
N SER A 691 29.25 -23.39 12.49
CA SER A 691 30.38 -22.50 12.16
C SER A 691 31.47 -22.51 13.23
N LEU A 692 31.12 -22.63 14.51
CA LEU A 692 32.07 -22.63 15.64
C LEU A 692 32.72 -23.99 15.89
N THR A 693 32.02 -25.08 15.56
CA THR A 693 32.50 -26.45 15.74
C THR A 693 33.15 -27.05 14.49
N GLY A 694 32.91 -26.41 13.31
CA GLY A 694 33.33 -26.95 12.02
C GLY A 694 32.55 -28.20 11.59
N ASN A 695 31.45 -28.52 12.21
CA ASN A 695 30.60 -29.66 11.90
C ASN A 695 29.57 -29.29 10.84
N PRO A 696 29.54 -29.94 9.68
CA PRO A 696 28.61 -29.61 8.61
C PRO A 696 27.14 -29.85 9.01
N VAL A 697 26.26 -29.01 8.50
CA VAL A 697 24.81 -29.21 8.58
C VAL A 697 24.34 -30.05 7.41
N ARG A 698 23.45 -30.97 7.65
CA ARG A 698 22.84 -31.82 6.63
C ARG A 698 22.03 -31.01 5.66
N CYS A 699 22.31 -31.13 4.37
CA CYS A 699 21.62 -30.39 3.31
C CYS A 699 20.16 -30.83 3.06
N ASP A 700 19.80 -32.04 3.49
CA ASP A 700 18.46 -32.60 3.38
C ASP A 700 17.54 -32.26 4.56
N VAL A 701 18.02 -31.44 5.52
CA VAL A 701 17.30 -31.03 6.72
C VAL A 701 16.88 -29.57 6.62
N ALA A 702 15.62 -29.29 6.91
CA ALA A 702 15.14 -27.93 7.15
C ALA A 702 14.51 -27.84 8.55
N MET A 703 14.48 -26.64 9.11
CA MET A 703 13.99 -26.45 10.45
C MET A 703 13.24 -25.13 10.65
N THR A 704 12.35 -25.10 11.63
CA THR A 704 11.66 -23.90 12.09
C THR A 704 11.35 -24.01 13.57
N GLY A 705 11.53 -22.93 14.30
CA GLY A 705 11.24 -22.86 15.74
C GLY A 705 11.81 -21.59 16.35
N GLU A 706 11.09 -21.00 17.29
CA GLU A 706 11.61 -19.96 18.15
C GLU A 706 12.47 -20.60 19.25
N ILE A 707 13.51 -19.91 19.69
CA ILE A 707 14.42 -20.41 20.73
C ILE A 707 14.39 -19.52 21.97
N THR A 708 14.28 -20.12 23.13
CA THR A 708 14.43 -19.42 24.42
C THR A 708 15.90 -19.39 24.88
N LEU A 709 16.23 -18.53 25.84
CA LEU A 709 17.56 -18.48 26.48
C LEU A 709 17.99 -19.83 27.11
N ARG A 710 17.03 -20.69 27.45
CA ARG A 710 17.29 -22.05 27.99
C ARG A 710 17.51 -23.08 26.87
N GLY A 711 17.26 -22.70 25.61
CA GLY A 711 17.33 -23.60 24.45
C GLY A 711 16.09 -24.45 24.25
N GLU A 712 14.96 -24.07 24.86
CA GLU A 712 13.66 -24.65 24.58
C GLU A 712 13.14 -24.13 23.26
N VAL A 713 12.47 -24.99 22.50
CA VAL A 713 11.92 -24.68 21.17
C VAL A 713 10.44 -24.38 21.30
N LEU A 714 10.07 -23.15 21.02
CA LEU A 714 8.69 -22.66 21.13
C LEU A 714 7.91 -22.80 19.82
N PRO A 715 6.57 -22.88 19.88
CA PRO A 715 5.73 -23.07 18.72
C PRO A 715 5.75 -21.86 17.78
N ILE A 716 5.43 -22.14 16.51
CA ILE A 716 5.45 -21.17 15.41
C ILE A 716 4.12 -21.18 14.65
N GLY A 717 3.87 -20.10 13.93
CA GLY A 717 2.75 -20.01 13.00
C GLY A 717 3.08 -20.46 11.56
N GLY A 718 2.05 -20.81 10.79
CA GLY A 718 2.18 -21.10 9.35
C GLY A 718 2.90 -22.41 9.06
N LEU A 719 2.74 -23.44 9.92
CA LEU A 719 3.42 -24.74 9.77
C LEU A 719 3.06 -25.39 8.43
N LYS A 720 1.81 -25.33 8.02
CA LYS A 720 1.36 -25.94 6.76
C LYS A 720 2.12 -25.38 5.56
N GLU A 721 2.18 -24.07 5.43
CA GLU A 721 2.89 -23.39 4.33
C GLU A 721 4.39 -23.70 4.36
N LYS A 722 4.97 -23.79 5.54
CA LYS A 722 6.39 -24.13 5.73
C LYS A 722 6.70 -25.56 5.29
N LEU A 723 5.86 -26.53 5.68
CA LEU A 723 6.03 -27.93 5.24
C LEU A 723 5.81 -28.12 3.74
N LEU A 724 4.84 -27.39 3.15
CA LEU A 724 4.64 -27.36 1.71
C LEU A 724 5.87 -26.78 0.97
N ALA A 725 6.54 -25.79 1.56
CA ALA A 725 7.76 -25.24 1.00
C ALA A 725 8.92 -26.23 1.10
N ALA A 726 9.08 -26.92 2.22
CA ALA A 726 10.09 -27.97 2.41
C ALA A 726 9.90 -29.10 1.40
N HIS A 727 8.69 -29.61 1.26
CA HIS A 727 8.33 -30.65 0.29
C HIS A 727 8.65 -30.20 -1.15
N ARG A 728 8.20 -29.03 -1.54
CA ARG A 728 8.48 -28.44 -2.85
C ARG A 728 9.98 -28.21 -3.10
N GLY A 729 10.74 -27.87 -2.04
CA GLY A 729 12.18 -27.65 -2.09
C GLY A 729 13.01 -28.94 -2.14
N GLY A 730 12.37 -30.12 -2.05
CA GLY A 730 13.08 -31.42 -2.08
C GLY A 730 13.75 -31.78 -0.75
N ILE A 731 13.42 -31.12 0.34
CA ILE A 731 13.86 -31.47 1.70
C ILE A 731 13.29 -32.84 2.08
N LYS A 732 14.04 -33.61 2.80
CA LYS A 732 13.60 -34.95 3.29
C LYS A 732 13.22 -34.92 4.75
N THR A 733 13.92 -34.16 5.57
CA THR A 733 13.75 -34.14 7.02
C THR A 733 13.40 -32.74 7.47
N VAL A 734 12.33 -32.59 8.24
CA VAL A 734 11.90 -31.30 8.78
C VAL A 734 11.81 -31.38 10.30
N ILE A 735 12.47 -30.43 10.96
CA ILE A 735 12.45 -30.28 12.41
C ILE A 735 11.46 -29.18 12.78
N ILE A 736 10.49 -29.51 13.63
CA ILE A 736 9.44 -28.61 14.06
C ILE A 736 9.35 -28.58 15.60
N PRO A 737 8.77 -27.52 16.21
CA PRO A 737 8.51 -27.51 17.64
C PRO A 737 7.50 -28.60 18.05
N LYS A 738 7.69 -29.21 19.21
CA LYS A 738 6.82 -30.28 19.72
C LYS A 738 5.36 -29.85 19.85
N GLU A 739 5.12 -28.61 20.27
CA GLU A 739 3.76 -28.11 20.42
C GLU A 739 3.02 -27.95 19.09
N ASN A 740 3.75 -27.83 17.94
CA ASN A 740 3.15 -27.81 16.62
C ASN A 740 2.82 -29.22 16.07
N GLU A 741 3.07 -30.30 16.81
CA GLU A 741 2.65 -31.64 16.42
C GLU A 741 1.14 -31.74 16.20
N ARG A 742 0.34 -31.00 16.97
CA ARG A 742 -1.11 -30.88 16.78
C ARG A 742 -1.50 -30.30 15.43
N ASP A 743 -0.67 -29.41 14.87
CA ASP A 743 -0.96 -28.75 13.60
C ASP A 743 -0.72 -29.69 12.39
N LEU A 744 -0.11 -30.86 12.61
CA LEU A 744 0.08 -31.91 11.58
C LEU A 744 -1.24 -32.51 11.10
N GLU A 745 -2.31 -32.38 11.85
CA GLU A 745 -3.65 -32.80 11.41
C GLU A 745 -4.14 -32.01 10.17
N GLU A 746 -3.62 -30.77 10.00
CA GLU A 746 -3.98 -29.92 8.86
C GLU A 746 -3.13 -30.17 7.61
N ILE A 747 -2.09 -30.99 7.72
CA ILE A 747 -1.14 -31.26 6.64
C ILE A 747 -1.69 -32.40 5.76
N PRO A 748 -1.69 -32.25 4.42
CA PRO A 748 -2.07 -33.31 3.50
C PRO A 748 -1.24 -34.59 3.68
N ASP A 749 -1.89 -35.73 3.54
CA ASP A 749 -1.26 -37.03 3.84
C ASP A 749 -0.08 -37.36 2.91
N ASN A 750 -0.15 -36.95 1.64
CA ASN A 750 0.97 -37.08 0.70
C ASN A 750 2.23 -36.36 1.20
N VAL A 751 2.09 -35.14 1.72
CA VAL A 751 3.21 -34.37 2.26
C VAL A 751 3.77 -35.02 3.53
N LYS A 752 2.90 -35.58 4.40
CA LYS A 752 3.33 -36.29 5.61
C LYS A 752 4.08 -37.59 5.27
N GLN A 753 3.73 -38.25 4.18
CA GLN A 753 4.40 -39.49 3.73
C GLN A 753 5.78 -39.22 3.11
N ASP A 754 5.94 -38.10 2.44
CA ASP A 754 7.18 -37.72 1.74
C ASP A 754 8.22 -37.04 2.64
N LEU A 755 7.81 -36.50 3.80
CA LEU A 755 8.67 -35.80 4.73
C LEU A 755 8.84 -36.56 6.05
N ASN A 756 10.09 -36.70 6.51
CA ASN A 756 10.39 -37.16 7.85
C ASN A 756 10.27 -35.98 8.82
N ILE A 757 9.12 -35.84 9.48
CA ILE A 757 8.85 -34.71 10.38
C ILE A 757 9.23 -35.10 11.80
N HIS A 758 10.14 -34.30 12.42
CA HIS A 758 10.62 -34.53 13.77
C HIS A 758 10.18 -33.39 14.72
N PRO A 759 9.18 -33.66 15.61
CA PRO A 759 8.84 -32.75 16.70
C PRO A 759 9.93 -32.76 17.77
N VAL A 760 10.46 -31.57 18.14
CA VAL A 760 11.52 -31.41 19.14
C VAL A 760 11.13 -30.37 20.19
N GLN A 761 11.63 -30.54 21.39
CA GLN A 761 11.41 -29.64 22.52
C GLN A 761 12.68 -28.83 22.85
N TRP A 762 13.85 -29.37 22.60
CA TRP A 762 15.11 -28.77 22.99
C TRP A 762 16.07 -28.62 21.80
N ILE A 763 16.88 -27.58 21.82
CA ILE A 763 17.91 -27.33 20.79
C ILE A 763 18.91 -28.51 20.68
N ASP A 764 19.17 -29.21 21.77
CA ASP A 764 20.07 -30.36 21.76
C ASP A 764 19.54 -31.49 20.84
N GLU A 765 18.22 -31.69 20.78
CA GLU A 765 17.56 -32.62 19.85
C GLU A 765 17.68 -32.15 18.39
N VAL A 766 17.55 -30.82 18.16
CA VAL A 766 17.75 -30.22 16.83
C VAL A 766 19.16 -30.49 16.32
N LEU A 767 20.17 -30.26 17.16
CA LEU A 767 21.58 -30.46 16.79
C LEU A 767 21.89 -31.93 16.45
N ALA A 768 21.32 -32.88 17.22
CA ALA A 768 21.50 -34.31 16.96
C ALA A 768 20.90 -34.75 15.61
N LEU A 769 19.85 -34.09 15.13
CA LEU A 769 19.20 -34.40 13.87
C LEU A 769 19.83 -33.63 12.69
N ALA A 770 20.26 -32.40 12.90
CA ALA A 770 20.67 -31.47 11.86
C ALA A 770 22.17 -31.56 11.50
N LEU A 771 23.04 -31.87 12.45
CA LEU A 771 24.49 -31.96 12.24
C LEU A 771 24.88 -33.33 11.73
N GLU A 772 25.97 -33.39 10.94
CA GLU A 772 26.48 -34.62 10.38
C GLU A 772 27.05 -35.54 11.47
N GLU A 773 27.83 -34.98 12.39
CA GLU A 773 28.33 -35.69 13.55
C GLU A 773 27.52 -35.32 14.81
N HIS A 774 27.26 -36.33 15.66
CA HIS A 774 26.54 -36.09 16.92
C HIS A 774 27.36 -35.16 17.82
N PRO A 775 26.75 -34.19 18.56
CA PRO A 775 27.46 -33.22 19.39
C PRO A 775 28.43 -33.82 20.40
N GLU A 776 28.14 -34.98 20.95
CA GLU A 776 29.02 -35.69 21.89
C GLU A 776 30.37 -36.13 21.28
N LYS A 777 30.47 -36.19 19.96
CA LYS A 777 31.67 -36.59 19.23
C LYS A 777 32.55 -35.43 18.74
N PHE A 778 32.14 -34.19 19.02
CA PHE A 778 32.87 -33.02 18.54
C PHE A 778 34.30 -32.99 19.05
N GLN A 779 35.22 -32.66 18.14
CA GLN A 779 36.62 -32.39 18.50
C GLN A 779 36.81 -30.87 18.56
N PRO A 780 37.52 -30.32 19.57
CA PRO A 780 37.80 -28.88 19.59
C PRO A 780 38.63 -28.53 18.37
N ILE A 781 38.22 -27.46 17.68
CA ILE A 781 39.04 -26.88 16.61
C ILE A 781 40.27 -26.28 17.26
N GLU A 782 41.45 -26.92 17.05
CA GLU A 782 42.75 -26.35 17.45
C GLU A 782 42.94 -25.01 16.71
N VAL A 783 42.95 -23.94 17.48
CA VAL A 783 43.35 -22.63 16.98
C VAL A 783 44.83 -22.67 16.75
N ASN A 784 45.28 -22.91 15.52
CA ASN A 784 46.68 -22.66 15.17
C ASN A 784 47.01 -21.20 15.46
N GLU A 785 47.68 -20.95 16.58
CA GLU A 785 48.27 -19.66 16.86
C GLU A 785 49.23 -19.34 15.69
N VAL A 786 48.85 -18.37 14.88
CA VAL A 786 49.78 -17.76 13.93
C VAL A 786 50.88 -17.12 14.77
N LYS A 787 51.97 -17.84 14.95
CA LYS A 787 53.19 -17.25 15.56
C LYS A 787 53.50 -15.97 14.76
N LYS A 788 53.57 -14.85 15.49
CA LYS A 788 53.99 -13.57 14.98
C LYS A 788 55.39 -13.60 14.38
#